data_a281566fcc17e8838e742c34f5eb5c3e
#
_entry.id   a281566fcc17e8838e742c34f5eb5c3e
#
_cell.length_a   1.000
_cell.length_b   1.000
_cell.length_c   1.000
_cell.angle_alpha   90.00
_cell.angle_beta   90.00
_cell.angle_gamma   90.00
#
_symmetry.space_group_name_H-M   'P 1'
#
loop_
_entity.id
_entity.type
_entity.pdbx_description
1 polymer ?
#
loop_
_entity_poly.entity_id
_entity_poly.type
_entity_poly.pdbx_seq_one_letter_code
_entity_poly.pdbx_strand_id
1 'polypeptide(L)'
;MTVVSVFQMQAQVDTTTPTSADPKLTAWKTSRIPKEYTVAAVNITGVRHLDTSIVYSITNINPGDKFMHPGSDIFGKSIANLWRQKLFSNVQIYVTRVDDDRVWIEVSVQERPRLGNFKFVGPKKTEAEELQTKINLVKQTIITENTRREIIEKTTKFYTDKAYRNVTVRIEEKPDTSFANSSEIIIYVDKGGKVKIDNVRFYGNDNVDDFRLKKQLKGTKEMGKMTLNPVYQASPYGTDKPFSFSQWLKEWGFLSLSKTKRLLDPWFRFKLSGAKFEQTKYEEDREKLLDYYNSLGYRDVQIVEDTLLTINKTGNINVDIKVDEGRKYYFGNITWKGNAKYTDSTLNNILGISKGDVYNLSALNRRLGKEASQEGGDISGLYMDDGYLFFRAEPVETAVYNDTIDYEIRITEGPQARIKNVTIAGNEKTKDHVIRRELRTIPGELFSRSDLIRSQRELANLQFFNQETINPGVVPNAEDGTVDINWKLEEKSSDQLELSAGWGGGIGLTGTLGVTFNNFSIKNIFKKASWDPLPTGDGQKLSLRYQSNGVAFRSLNFSFTEPWLGGKKRNSFTIGVNSSKFSNAFNQFGQIDRARSDTNYLKTTGLSIALGKQLKWPDDYFNLVYTLNFTQYKLENYPIFDENFRSGISNNISAKIAIQRSSVFDPIFPRSGSSFMASVQFTPPYSLINKSITNSNNKYKNPEYHKWRFNAEWYVPLGKPMGADKN
;
A
#
# COMPACT_ATOMS: atom_id res chain seq x y z
N MET A 1 -7.08 22.91 -56.87
CA MET A 1 -5.75 23.09 -57.40
C MET A 1 -4.81 23.25 -56.19
N THR A 2 -4.25 22.13 -55.74
CA THR A 2 -3.31 22.10 -54.62
C THR A 2 -2.02 21.52 -55.17
N VAL A 3 -1.00 22.36 -55.18
CA VAL A 3 0.35 22.01 -55.68
C VAL A 3 1.03 21.21 -54.56
N VAL A 4 1.31 19.93 -54.84
CA VAL A 4 2.17 19.09 -54.02
C VAL A 4 3.60 19.29 -54.51
N SER A 5 4.43 20.02 -53.74
CA SER A 5 5.87 20.09 -53.96
C SER A 5 6.55 18.86 -53.38
N VAL A 6 6.97 17.97 -54.24
CA VAL A 6 7.85 16.84 -53.90
C VAL A 6 9.27 17.41 -53.76
N PHE A 7 9.78 17.48 -52.53
CA PHE A 7 11.20 17.67 -52.27
C PHE A 7 11.93 16.36 -52.51
N GLN A 8 12.62 16.22 -53.65
CA GLN A 8 13.62 15.20 -53.83
C GLN A 8 14.84 15.56 -53.00
N MET A 9 15.06 14.86 -51.90
CA MET A 9 16.38 14.85 -51.25
C MET A 9 17.32 14.00 -52.09
N GLN A 10 18.17 14.62 -52.88
CA GLN A 10 19.35 13.99 -53.44
C GLN A 10 20.35 13.74 -52.31
N ALA A 11 20.51 12.49 -51.91
CA ALA A 11 21.66 12.08 -51.13
C ALA A 11 22.90 12.23 -52.01
N GLN A 12 23.72 13.21 -51.74
CA GLN A 12 25.05 13.29 -52.27
C GLN A 12 25.85 12.13 -51.67
N VAL A 13 26.00 11.05 -52.43
CA VAL A 13 27.00 10.05 -52.16
C VAL A 13 28.33 10.66 -52.58
N ASP A 14 29.15 11.04 -51.63
CA ASP A 14 30.54 11.36 -51.82
C ASP A 14 31.26 10.09 -52.30
N THR A 15 31.23 9.85 -53.60
CA THR A 15 32.07 8.88 -54.26
C THR A 15 33.41 9.55 -54.61
N THR A 16 34.25 9.78 -53.60
CA THR A 16 35.67 9.84 -53.81
C THR A 16 36.21 8.41 -53.94
N THR A 17 36.00 7.80 -55.07
CA THR A 17 36.82 6.66 -55.50
C THR A 17 38.22 7.20 -55.75
N PRO A 18 39.27 6.72 -55.04
CA PRO A 18 40.63 6.98 -55.46
C PRO A 18 40.87 6.23 -56.77
N THR A 19 40.95 6.98 -57.86
CA THR A 19 41.25 6.46 -59.19
C THR A 19 42.75 6.24 -59.32
N SER A 20 43.19 5.12 -58.74
CA SER A 20 44.42 4.41 -59.15
C SER A 20 44.25 2.97 -58.60
N ALA A 21 43.52 2.17 -59.34
CA ALA A 21 43.44 0.74 -59.03
C ALA A 21 44.80 0.14 -59.34
N ASP A 22 45.59 -0.16 -58.30
CA ASP A 22 46.79 -0.97 -58.45
C ASP A 22 46.40 -2.25 -59.20
N PRO A 23 47.02 -2.54 -60.38
CA PRO A 23 46.66 -3.73 -61.16
C PRO A 23 46.75 -5.04 -60.34
N LYS A 24 47.70 -5.11 -59.39
CA LYS A 24 47.85 -6.25 -58.47
C LYS A 24 46.66 -6.41 -57.54
N LEU A 25 46.10 -5.33 -57.05
CA LEU A 25 44.94 -5.31 -56.15
C LEU A 25 43.65 -5.73 -56.87
N THR A 26 43.50 -5.30 -58.13
CA THR A 26 42.40 -5.71 -59.01
C THR A 26 42.46 -7.19 -59.32
N ALA A 27 43.68 -7.69 -59.66
CA ALA A 27 43.91 -9.12 -59.91
C ALA A 27 43.65 -10.00 -58.67
N TRP A 28 44.00 -9.50 -57.46
CA TRP A 28 43.71 -10.15 -56.20
C TRP A 28 42.19 -10.25 -55.94
N LYS A 29 41.46 -9.16 -56.12
CA LYS A 29 40.01 -9.09 -55.93
C LYS A 29 39.24 -10.01 -56.87
N THR A 30 39.70 -10.20 -58.08
CA THR A 30 39.04 -11.03 -59.11
C THR A 30 39.56 -12.46 -59.18
N SER A 31 40.55 -12.82 -58.39
CA SER A 31 41.14 -14.16 -58.35
C SER A 31 40.10 -15.19 -57.93
N ARG A 32 39.99 -16.27 -58.70
CA ARG A 32 39.13 -17.43 -58.36
C ARG A 32 39.94 -18.69 -57.95
N ILE A 33 41.28 -18.61 -58.06
CA ILE A 33 42.17 -19.68 -57.67
C ILE A 33 42.65 -19.43 -56.25
N PRO A 34 42.43 -20.34 -55.30
CA PRO A 34 42.92 -20.18 -53.94
C PRO A 34 44.44 -20.12 -53.90
N LYS A 35 44.98 -19.03 -53.35
CA LYS A 35 46.41 -18.82 -53.11
C LYS A 35 46.64 -18.42 -51.65
N GLU A 36 47.73 -18.92 -51.05
CA GLU A 36 48.13 -18.54 -49.70
C GLU A 36 48.79 -17.14 -49.71
N TYR A 37 48.31 -16.27 -48.84
CA TYR A 37 48.86 -14.91 -48.65
C TYR A 37 49.27 -14.76 -47.18
N THR A 38 50.29 -13.92 -46.97
CA THR A 38 50.79 -13.58 -45.63
C THR A 38 50.49 -12.12 -45.33
N VAL A 39 49.97 -11.83 -44.15
CA VAL A 39 49.70 -10.48 -43.69
C VAL A 39 51.04 -9.75 -43.45
N ALA A 40 51.35 -8.71 -44.23
CA ALA A 40 52.58 -7.94 -44.06
C ALA A 40 52.49 -6.86 -42.97
N ALA A 41 51.37 -6.16 -42.91
CA ALA A 41 51.10 -5.17 -41.89
C ALA A 41 49.57 -4.96 -41.73
N VAL A 42 49.14 -4.60 -40.54
CA VAL A 42 47.80 -4.17 -40.23
C VAL A 42 47.84 -2.73 -39.75
N ASN A 43 47.16 -1.85 -40.46
CA ASN A 43 47.01 -0.44 -40.06
C ASN A 43 45.57 -0.22 -39.52
N ILE A 44 45.44 0.56 -38.45
CA ILE A 44 44.14 0.86 -37.85
C ILE A 44 43.88 2.35 -38.04
N THR A 45 42.72 2.65 -38.62
CA THR A 45 42.29 4.03 -38.86
C THR A 45 40.91 4.32 -38.24
N GLY A 46 40.65 5.58 -37.97
CA GLY A 46 39.35 6.01 -37.44
C GLY A 46 39.23 5.95 -35.89
N VAL A 47 40.24 5.47 -35.20
CA VAL A 47 40.32 5.50 -33.74
C VAL A 47 40.75 6.89 -33.29
N ARG A 48 39.99 7.51 -32.40
CA ARG A 48 40.29 8.85 -31.87
C ARG A 48 40.50 8.90 -30.36
N HIS A 49 39.82 7.99 -29.60
CA HIS A 49 39.77 8.05 -28.15
C HIS A 49 40.08 6.68 -27.51
N LEU A 50 40.01 5.59 -28.27
CA LEU A 50 40.46 4.30 -27.83
C LEU A 50 41.95 4.11 -28.15
N ASP A 51 42.61 3.25 -27.39
CA ASP A 51 43.97 2.87 -27.75
C ASP A 51 43.95 1.94 -28.96
N THR A 52 44.75 2.29 -29.97
CA THR A 52 44.88 1.46 -31.22
C THR A 52 45.33 0.04 -30.90
N SER A 53 46.12 -0.16 -29.84
CA SER A 53 46.58 -1.51 -29.42
C SER A 53 45.42 -2.42 -28.98
N ILE A 54 44.38 -1.85 -28.38
CA ILE A 54 43.17 -2.58 -27.99
C ILE A 54 42.42 -3.05 -29.22
N VAL A 55 42.21 -2.15 -30.20
CA VAL A 55 41.54 -2.50 -31.47
C VAL A 55 42.32 -3.55 -32.20
N TYR A 56 43.64 -3.41 -32.23
CA TYR A 56 44.56 -4.38 -32.85
C TYR A 56 44.40 -5.78 -32.23
N SER A 57 44.40 -5.88 -30.90
CA SER A 57 44.22 -7.19 -30.22
C SER A 57 42.87 -7.85 -30.48
N ILE A 58 41.80 -7.03 -30.64
CA ILE A 58 40.44 -7.53 -30.92
C ILE A 58 40.31 -8.03 -32.36
N THR A 59 41.00 -7.44 -33.31
CA THR A 59 40.98 -7.89 -34.71
C THR A 59 41.50 -9.32 -34.89
N ASN A 60 42.44 -9.74 -34.02
CA ASN A 60 43.08 -11.03 -34.04
C ASN A 60 43.69 -11.35 -35.43
N ILE A 61 44.23 -10.33 -36.11
CA ILE A 61 44.99 -10.45 -37.35
C ILE A 61 46.38 -9.88 -37.08
N ASN A 62 47.41 -10.70 -37.17
CA ASN A 62 48.77 -10.29 -36.89
C ASN A 62 49.66 -10.31 -38.13
N PRO A 63 50.68 -9.43 -38.21
CA PRO A 63 51.72 -9.59 -39.24
C PRO A 63 52.33 -10.99 -39.13
N GLY A 64 52.42 -11.68 -40.26
CA GLY A 64 52.90 -13.03 -40.39
C GLY A 64 51.77 -14.11 -40.46
N ASP A 65 50.51 -13.74 -40.16
CA ASP A 65 49.40 -14.66 -40.30
C ASP A 65 49.20 -15.04 -41.76
N LYS A 66 48.95 -16.33 -42.02
CA LYS A 66 48.70 -16.88 -43.34
C LYS A 66 47.23 -17.17 -43.59
N PHE A 67 46.73 -16.83 -44.74
CA PHE A 67 45.34 -17.10 -45.11
C PHE A 67 45.20 -17.41 -46.60
N MET A 68 44.19 -18.18 -46.95
CA MET A 68 43.84 -18.50 -48.33
C MET A 68 42.87 -17.49 -48.91
N HIS A 69 43.15 -16.90 -50.04
CA HIS A 69 42.21 -16.05 -50.77
C HIS A 69 42.03 -16.57 -52.24
N PRO A 70 40.78 -16.75 -52.70
CA PRO A 70 39.53 -16.75 -51.92
C PRO A 70 39.36 -18.01 -51.06
N GLY A 71 38.55 -17.88 -49.98
CA GLY A 71 38.12 -19.01 -49.16
C GLY A 71 38.34 -18.90 -47.64
N SER A 72 39.19 -17.97 -47.18
CA SER A 72 39.40 -17.77 -45.74
C SER A 72 38.41 -16.77 -45.17
N ASP A 73 37.90 -17.06 -43.98
CA ASP A 73 36.96 -16.23 -43.25
C ASP A 73 37.66 -15.32 -42.20
N ILE A 74 38.98 -15.07 -42.37
CA ILE A 74 39.76 -14.29 -41.38
C ILE A 74 39.20 -12.88 -41.21
N PHE A 75 38.81 -12.23 -42.30
CA PHE A 75 38.24 -10.86 -42.27
C PHE A 75 36.85 -10.86 -41.67
N GLY A 76 35.99 -11.83 -41.99
CA GLY A 76 34.66 -12.00 -41.44
C GLY A 76 34.72 -12.20 -39.92
N LYS A 77 35.61 -13.04 -39.43
CA LYS A 77 35.82 -13.28 -38.00
C LYS A 77 36.33 -12.01 -37.27
N SER A 78 37.28 -11.30 -37.87
CA SER A 78 37.79 -10.05 -37.32
C SER A 78 36.71 -8.99 -37.21
N ILE A 79 35.91 -8.80 -38.27
CA ILE A 79 34.74 -7.88 -38.23
C ILE A 79 33.75 -8.32 -37.15
N ALA A 80 33.43 -9.61 -37.06
CA ALA A 80 32.52 -10.13 -36.04
C ALA A 80 33.06 -9.90 -34.60
N ASN A 81 34.37 -10.08 -34.39
CA ASN A 81 35.00 -9.81 -33.10
C ASN A 81 34.89 -8.34 -32.70
N LEU A 82 35.18 -7.40 -33.62
CA LEU A 82 35.05 -5.96 -33.37
C LEU A 82 33.60 -5.56 -33.08
N TRP A 83 32.63 -6.07 -33.85
CA TRP A 83 31.20 -5.85 -33.63
C TRP A 83 30.71 -6.38 -32.28
N ARG A 84 31.22 -7.52 -31.84
CA ARG A 84 30.86 -8.14 -30.54
C ARG A 84 31.19 -7.23 -29.36
N GLN A 85 32.20 -6.38 -29.47
CA GLN A 85 32.58 -5.45 -28.42
C GLN A 85 31.56 -4.27 -28.25
N LYS A 86 30.70 -4.05 -29.25
CA LYS A 86 29.71 -2.95 -29.26
C LYS A 86 30.31 -1.53 -29.16
N LEU A 87 31.62 -1.39 -29.30
CA LEU A 87 32.37 -0.12 -29.21
C LEU A 87 32.27 0.73 -30.46
N PHE A 88 31.98 0.12 -31.61
CA PHE A 88 32.07 0.76 -32.92
C PHE A 88 30.67 0.90 -33.55
N SER A 89 30.48 1.99 -34.28
CA SER A 89 29.29 2.27 -35.10
C SER A 89 29.47 1.79 -36.54
N ASN A 90 30.71 1.70 -37.00
CA ASN A 90 31.09 1.15 -38.31
C ASN A 90 32.42 0.40 -38.21
N VAL A 91 32.55 -0.69 -38.93
CA VAL A 91 33.78 -1.49 -39.03
C VAL A 91 33.94 -1.93 -40.49
N GLN A 92 35.05 -1.58 -41.11
CA GLN A 92 35.39 -1.96 -42.45
C GLN A 92 36.84 -2.41 -42.48
N ILE A 93 37.12 -3.43 -43.29
CA ILE A 93 38.47 -3.96 -43.51
C ILE A 93 38.77 -3.84 -45.00
N TYR A 94 39.85 -3.12 -45.30
CA TYR A 94 40.32 -2.91 -46.64
C TYR A 94 41.68 -3.60 -46.84
N VAL A 95 41.92 -4.16 -48.03
CA VAL A 95 43.24 -4.55 -48.50
C VAL A 95 43.76 -3.33 -49.26
N THR A 96 44.84 -2.75 -48.78
CA THR A 96 45.40 -1.49 -49.35
C THR A 96 46.52 -1.73 -50.37
N ARG A 97 47.22 -2.86 -50.21
CA ARG A 97 48.34 -3.23 -51.10
C ARG A 97 48.50 -4.72 -51.13
N VAL A 98 48.81 -5.27 -52.31
CA VAL A 98 49.22 -6.66 -52.54
C VAL A 98 50.54 -6.67 -53.29
N ASP A 99 51.55 -7.37 -52.75
CA ASP A 99 52.84 -7.54 -53.38
C ASP A 99 53.27 -9.01 -53.23
N ASP A 100 53.24 -9.72 -54.36
CA ASP A 100 53.45 -11.15 -54.50
C ASP A 100 52.51 -12.01 -53.58
N ASP A 101 53.03 -12.44 -52.42
CA ASP A 101 52.27 -13.21 -51.45
C ASP A 101 52.00 -12.44 -50.16
N ARG A 102 52.32 -11.13 -50.14
CA ARG A 102 52.16 -10.24 -49.00
C ARG A 102 50.99 -9.28 -49.17
N VAL A 103 50.20 -9.10 -48.11
CA VAL A 103 49.00 -8.27 -48.11
C VAL A 103 49.04 -7.27 -46.95
N TRP A 104 48.80 -5.99 -47.25
CA TRP A 104 48.63 -4.91 -46.26
C TRP A 104 47.18 -4.67 -46.06
N ILE A 105 46.77 -4.67 -44.79
CA ILE A 105 45.38 -4.58 -44.35
C ILE A 105 45.18 -3.25 -43.60
N GLU A 106 44.11 -2.57 -43.93
CA GLU A 106 43.64 -1.41 -43.18
C GLU A 106 42.28 -1.74 -42.53
N VAL A 107 42.19 -1.58 -41.21
CA VAL A 107 40.99 -1.75 -40.43
C VAL A 107 40.49 -0.34 -40.08
N SER A 108 39.40 0.05 -40.71
CA SER A 108 38.77 1.36 -40.49
C SER A 108 37.59 1.16 -39.55
N VAL A 109 37.64 1.81 -38.42
CA VAL A 109 36.58 1.75 -37.39
C VAL A 109 36.07 3.15 -37.06
N GLN A 110 34.80 3.23 -36.70
CA GLN A 110 34.17 4.45 -36.17
C GLN A 110 33.68 4.18 -34.76
N GLU A 111 34.25 4.92 -33.81
CA GLU A 111 33.86 4.76 -32.39
C GLU A 111 32.45 5.25 -32.16
N ARG A 112 31.72 4.55 -31.26
CA ARG A 112 30.42 5.00 -30.75
C ARG A 112 30.62 6.08 -29.70
N PRO A 113 29.80 7.14 -29.69
CA PRO A 113 29.86 8.13 -28.65
C PRO A 113 29.39 7.60 -27.31
N ARG A 114 29.90 8.16 -26.24
CA ARG A 114 29.48 7.88 -24.86
C ARG A 114 28.48 8.91 -24.39
N LEU A 115 27.59 8.52 -23.47
CA LEU A 115 26.61 9.41 -22.88
C LEU A 115 27.31 10.44 -21.96
N GLY A 116 27.42 11.69 -22.37
CA GLY A 116 27.94 12.79 -21.56
C GLY A 116 26.86 13.32 -20.63
N ASN A 117 25.79 13.78 -21.18
CA ASN A 117 24.64 14.31 -20.46
C ASN A 117 23.33 13.90 -21.14
N PHE A 118 22.20 14.08 -20.45
CA PHE A 118 20.89 13.92 -21.05
C PHE A 118 19.88 14.88 -20.41
N LYS A 119 18.88 15.28 -21.17
CA LYS A 119 17.79 16.12 -20.69
C LYS A 119 16.46 15.77 -21.34
N PHE A 120 15.38 16.01 -20.60
CA PHE A 120 14.02 15.87 -21.10
C PHE A 120 13.47 17.24 -21.49
N VAL A 121 12.80 17.30 -22.64
CA VAL A 121 12.09 18.49 -23.13
C VAL A 121 10.62 18.14 -23.32
N GLY A 122 9.72 18.94 -22.71
CA GLY A 122 8.27 18.72 -22.72
C GLY A 122 7.67 18.24 -21.40
N PRO A 123 8.33 17.38 -20.60
CA PRO A 123 7.88 17.01 -19.27
C PRO A 123 7.96 18.16 -18.26
N LYS A 124 7.13 18.08 -17.21
CA LYS A 124 7.30 18.91 -16.02
C LYS A 124 8.53 18.46 -15.24
N LYS A 125 9.11 19.34 -14.42
CA LYS A 125 10.33 19.05 -13.64
C LYS A 125 10.22 17.76 -12.81
N THR A 126 9.12 17.59 -12.07
CA THR A 126 8.86 16.38 -11.26
C THR A 126 8.74 15.11 -12.11
N GLU A 127 8.10 15.20 -13.29
CA GLU A 127 7.98 14.06 -14.21
C GLU A 127 9.34 13.69 -14.80
N ALA A 128 10.19 14.69 -15.09
CA ALA A 128 11.55 14.46 -15.60
C ALA A 128 12.43 13.75 -14.56
N GLU A 129 12.32 14.12 -13.29
CA GLU A 129 13.01 13.47 -12.18
C GLU A 129 12.56 12.01 -11.99
N GLU A 130 11.25 11.74 -12.05
CA GLU A 130 10.71 10.37 -12.02
C GLU A 130 11.17 9.54 -13.22
N LEU A 131 11.18 10.14 -14.44
CA LEU A 131 11.67 9.48 -15.65
C LEU A 131 13.16 9.14 -15.54
N GLN A 132 13.96 10.06 -15.03
CA GLN A 132 15.38 9.85 -14.81
C GLN A 132 15.64 8.64 -13.93
N THR A 133 14.89 8.51 -12.84
CA THR A 133 14.98 7.36 -11.91
C THR A 133 14.56 6.05 -12.58
N LYS A 134 13.47 6.06 -13.39
CA LYS A 134 12.96 4.84 -14.04
C LYS A 134 13.83 4.38 -15.21
N ILE A 135 14.38 5.30 -16.00
CA ILE A 135 15.21 4.95 -17.15
C ILE A 135 16.59 4.53 -16.68
N ASN A 136 17.08 5.15 -15.58
CA ASN A 136 18.38 4.87 -14.96
C ASN A 136 19.57 4.93 -15.93
N LEU A 137 19.68 6.04 -16.68
CA LEU A 137 20.79 6.27 -17.58
C LEU A 137 22.05 6.61 -16.80
N VAL A 138 23.11 5.86 -17.03
CA VAL A 138 24.41 6.07 -16.39
C VAL A 138 25.32 6.85 -17.35
N LYS A 139 25.93 7.94 -16.88
CA LYS A 139 26.91 8.71 -17.66
C LYS A 139 28.08 7.82 -18.06
N GLN A 140 28.71 8.14 -19.17
CA GLN A 140 29.83 7.43 -19.79
C GLN A 140 29.52 6.04 -20.36
N THR A 141 28.26 5.59 -20.33
CA THR A 141 27.85 4.39 -21.07
C THR A 141 27.83 4.64 -22.58
N ILE A 142 28.09 3.60 -23.36
CA ILE A 142 28.09 3.67 -24.82
C ILE A 142 26.65 3.81 -25.32
N ILE A 143 26.38 4.76 -26.19
CA ILE A 143 25.08 4.96 -26.80
C ILE A 143 24.90 3.94 -27.93
N THR A 144 23.97 3.02 -27.74
CA THR A 144 23.61 1.99 -28.73
C THR A 144 22.18 2.20 -29.22
N GLU A 145 21.81 1.58 -30.34
CA GLU A 145 20.40 1.55 -30.78
C GLU A 145 19.47 0.93 -29.75
N ASN A 146 19.97 -0.06 -29.00
CA ASN A 146 19.21 -0.65 -27.91
C ASN A 146 18.94 0.34 -26.77
N THR A 147 19.95 1.16 -26.42
CA THR A 147 19.80 2.23 -25.42
C THR A 147 18.74 3.24 -25.84
N ARG A 148 18.75 3.66 -27.13
CA ARG A 148 17.73 4.56 -27.68
C ARG A 148 16.34 3.96 -27.62
N ARG A 149 16.20 2.69 -28.03
CA ARG A 149 14.93 1.97 -27.99
C ARG A 149 14.40 1.83 -26.57
N GLU A 150 15.26 1.49 -25.63
CA GLU A 150 14.92 1.38 -24.22
C GLU A 150 14.44 2.71 -23.63
N ILE A 151 15.09 3.83 -23.97
CA ILE A 151 14.65 5.16 -23.57
C ILE A 151 13.24 5.46 -24.09
N ILE A 152 13.00 5.20 -25.39
CA ILE A 152 11.70 5.43 -26.01
C ILE A 152 10.62 4.55 -25.34
N GLU A 153 10.90 3.27 -25.17
CA GLU A 153 9.97 2.30 -24.60
C GLU A 153 9.60 2.65 -23.14
N LYS A 154 10.61 2.86 -22.30
CA LYS A 154 10.39 3.22 -20.89
C LYS A 154 9.67 4.57 -20.75
N THR A 155 10.02 5.56 -21.58
CA THR A 155 9.35 6.88 -21.59
C THR A 155 7.90 6.74 -22.05
N THR A 156 7.66 6.01 -23.12
CA THR A 156 6.31 5.75 -23.64
C THR A 156 5.46 5.03 -22.61
N LYS A 157 5.99 3.95 -22.00
CA LYS A 157 5.31 3.19 -20.95
C LYS A 157 4.97 4.07 -19.74
N PHE A 158 5.91 4.90 -19.29
CA PHE A 158 5.68 5.81 -18.17
C PHE A 158 4.49 6.75 -18.39
N TYR A 159 4.32 7.28 -19.60
CA TYR A 159 3.19 8.16 -19.89
C TYR A 159 1.92 7.40 -20.23
N THR A 160 2.01 6.24 -20.83
CA THR A 160 0.86 5.36 -21.05
C THR A 160 0.23 4.93 -19.73
N ASP A 161 1.05 4.58 -18.74
CA ASP A 161 0.61 4.27 -17.38
C ASP A 161 -0.06 5.48 -16.68
N LYS A 162 0.27 6.71 -17.11
CA LYS A 162 -0.35 7.96 -16.63
C LYS A 162 -1.53 8.44 -17.51
N ALA A 163 -2.06 7.56 -18.35
CA ALA A 163 -3.20 7.81 -19.26
C ALA A 163 -2.94 8.74 -20.46
N TYR A 164 -1.71 8.88 -20.87
CA TYR A 164 -1.34 9.59 -22.11
C TYR A 164 -1.09 8.55 -23.22
N ARG A 165 -2.07 8.26 -24.03
CA ARG A 165 -1.98 7.18 -25.03
C ARG A 165 -1.26 7.58 -26.32
N ASN A 166 -1.31 8.86 -26.67
CA ASN A 166 -0.74 9.39 -27.91
C ASN A 166 0.61 10.06 -27.65
N VAL A 167 1.43 9.49 -26.80
CA VAL A 167 2.74 10.02 -26.50
C VAL A 167 3.69 9.74 -27.66
N THR A 168 4.40 10.78 -28.11
CA THR A 168 5.50 10.65 -29.06
C THR A 168 6.81 11.02 -28.40
N VAL A 169 7.80 10.17 -28.59
CA VAL A 169 9.15 10.36 -28.03
C VAL A 169 10.15 10.42 -29.18
N ARG A 170 10.90 11.50 -29.25
CA ARG A 170 11.97 11.69 -30.23
C ARG A 170 13.28 11.93 -29.49
N ILE A 171 14.32 11.29 -29.95
CA ILE A 171 15.67 11.44 -29.42
C ILE A 171 16.51 12.21 -30.44
N GLU A 172 17.22 13.22 -29.96
CA GLU A 172 18.20 13.97 -30.69
C GLU A 172 19.56 13.86 -29.98
N GLU A 173 20.62 13.62 -30.73
CA GLU A 173 21.97 13.56 -30.19
C GLU A 173 22.73 14.79 -30.63
N LYS A 174 23.41 15.44 -29.68
CA LYS A 174 24.30 16.55 -29.94
C LYS A 174 25.68 16.25 -29.37
N PRO A 175 26.76 16.65 -30.07
CA PRO A 175 28.11 16.54 -29.50
C PRO A 175 28.17 17.24 -28.14
N ASP A 176 28.70 16.57 -27.15
CA ASP A 176 28.95 17.14 -25.83
C ASP A 176 30.43 17.41 -25.67
N THR A 177 30.75 18.64 -25.31
CA THR A 177 32.15 19.09 -25.12
C THR A 177 32.70 18.79 -23.73
N SER A 178 31.87 18.24 -22.82
CA SER A 178 32.24 17.95 -21.42
C SER A 178 33.30 16.85 -21.31
N PHE A 179 33.26 15.89 -22.24
CA PHE A 179 34.19 14.75 -22.29
C PHE A 179 34.53 14.41 -23.76
N ALA A 180 35.70 13.82 -23.95
CA ALA A 180 36.11 13.31 -25.25
C ALA A 180 35.17 12.20 -25.75
N ASN A 181 34.74 12.25 -27.00
CA ASN A 181 33.80 11.34 -27.63
C ASN A 181 32.48 11.17 -26.89
N SER A 182 31.93 12.24 -26.34
CA SER A 182 30.64 12.23 -25.67
C SER A 182 29.55 12.96 -26.46
N SER A 183 28.33 12.51 -26.26
CA SER A 183 27.11 13.12 -26.80
C SER A 183 26.10 13.40 -25.70
N GLU A 184 25.42 14.52 -25.80
CA GLU A 184 24.22 14.84 -25.03
C GLU A 184 23.01 14.23 -25.73
N ILE A 185 22.19 13.48 -24.99
CA ILE A 185 20.90 12.97 -25.46
C ILE A 185 19.79 13.93 -25.03
N ILE A 186 19.09 14.50 -26.01
CA ILE A 186 17.91 15.32 -25.79
C ILE A 186 16.67 14.49 -26.10
N ILE A 187 15.84 14.26 -25.09
CA ILE A 187 14.64 13.43 -25.19
C ILE A 187 13.44 14.37 -25.27
N TYR A 188 12.89 14.54 -26.45
CA TYR A 188 11.69 15.31 -26.67
C TYR A 188 10.46 14.43 -26.44
N VAL A 189 9.59 14.86 -25.56
CA VAL A 189 8.38 14.12 -25.21
C VAL A 189 7.16 15.02 -25.47
N ASP A 190 6.37 14.65 -26.44
CA ASP A 190 5.02 15.21 -26.61
C ASP A 190 4.02 14.22 -26.03
N LYS A 191 3.37 14.63 -24.95
CA LYS A 191 2.45 13.77 -24.19
C LYS A 191 1.07 13.67 -24.84
N GLY A 192 0.70 14.63 -25.66
CA GLY A 192 -0.68 14.78 -26.11
C GLY A 192 -1.66 15.01 -24.96
N GLY A 193 -2.92 14.74 -25.22
CA GLY A 193 -4.01 14.82 -24.24
C GLY A 193 -4.18 13.53 -23.44
N LYS A 194 -4.67 13.65 -22.18
CA LYS A 194 -5.08 12.47 -21.42
C LYS A 194 -6.34 11.87 -22.01
N VAL A 195 -6.30 10.59 -22.28
CA VAL A 195 -7.46 9.83 -22.79
C VAL A 195 -8.37 9.49 -21.62
N LYS A 196 -9.66 9.83 -21.75
CA LYS A 196 -10.72 9.51 -20.78
C LYS A 196 -11.64 8.44 -21.33
N ILE A 197 -12.24 7.69 -20.43
CA ILE A 197 -13.22 6.66 -20.75
C ILE A 197 -14.60 7.32 -20.80
N ASP A 198 -15.22 7.33 -21.98
CA ASP A 198 -16.59 7.84 -22.16
C ASP A 198 -17.62 6.81 -21.69
N ASN A 199 -17.56 5.58 -22.22
CA ASN A 199 -18.44 4.49 -21.82
C ASN A 199 -17.64 3.18 -21.67
N VAL A 200 -18.13 2.33 -20.80
CA VAL A 200 -17.78 0.90 -20.73
C VAL A 200 -19.02 0.10 -21.06
N ARG A 201 -18.95 -0.77 -22.06
CA ARG A 201 -20.07 -1.56 -22.54
C ARG A 201 -19.74 -3.04 -22.48
N PHE A 202 -20.73 -3.83 -22.08
CA PHE A 202 -20.60 -5.28 -22.03
C PHE A 202 -21.52 -5.92 -23.06
N TYR A 203 -21.10 -7.05 -23.63
CA TYR A 203 -21.82 -7.85 -24.61
C TYR A 203 -21.71 -9.33 -24.24
N GLY A 204 -22.82 -10.07 -24.36
CA GLY A 204 -22.88 -11.49 -24.00
C GLY A 204 -23.07 -11.75 -22.50
N ASN A 205 -23.33 -10.71 -21.71
CA ASN A 205 -23.61 -10.80 -20.28
C ASN A 205 -25.11 -10.94 -20.01
N ASP A 206 -25.70 -12.08 -20.41
CA ASP A 206 -27.16 -12.30 -20.38
C ASP A 206 -27.70 -12.46 -18.95
N ASN A 207 -26.91 -13.01 -18.03
CA ASN A 207 -27.31 -13.31 -16.66
C ASN A 207 -26.87 -12.27 -15.64
N VAL A 208 -25.82 -11.47 -15.93
CA VAL A 208 -25.29 -10.47 -15.00
C VAL A 208 -25.45 -9.06 -15.55
N ASP A 209 -26.13 -8.19 -14.83
CA ASP A 209 -26.40 -6.81 -15.22
C ASP A 209 -25.11 -5.98 -15.35
N ASP A 210 -25.02 -5.17 -16.43
CA ASP A 210 -23.92 -4.23 -16.71
C ASP A 210 -23.55 -3.37 -15.50
N PHE A 211 -24.55 -2.92 -14.74
CA PHE A 211 -24.29 -2.10 -13.56
C PHE A 211 -23.45 -2.81 -12.51
N ARG A 212 -23.66 -4.12 -12.31
CA ARG A 212 -22.88 -4.94 -11.39
C ARG A 212 -21.48 -5.15 -11.91
N LEU A 213 -21.32 -5.37 -13.22
CA LEU A 213 -20.02 -5.53 -13.87
C LEU A 213 -19.20 -4.24 -13.83
N LYS A 214 -19.81 -3.11 -14.17
CA LYS A 214 -19.17 -1.77 -14.08
C LYS A 214 -18.69 -1.43 -12.66
N LYS A 215 -19.33 -1.97 -11.64
CA LYS A 215 -18.94 -1.77 -10.24
C LYS A 215 -17.62 -2.49 -9.88
N GLN A 216 -17.32 -3.58 -10.58
CA GLN A 216 -16.08 -4.32 -10.37
C GLN A 216 -14.86 -3.60 -10.99
N LEU A 217 -15.08 -2.78 -12.02
CA LEU A 217 -14.04 -1.98 -12.64
C LEU A 217 -13.66 -0.78 -11.78
N LYS A 218 -12.77 -0.98 -10.81
CA LYS A 218 -12.38 0.06 -9.83
C LYS A 218 -11.40 1.09 -10.43
N GLY A 219 -10.53 0.67 -11.32
CA GLY A 219 -9.55 1.50 -12.02
C GLY A 219 -10.09 2.09 -13.33
N THR A 220 -10.99 1.37 -14.00
CA THR A 220 -11.54 1.68 -15.32
C THR A 220 -12.93 2.30 -15.17
N LYS A 221 -12.99 3.58 -14.80
CA LYS A 221 -14.27 4.27 -14.53
C LYS A 221 -14.63 5.22 -15.67
N GLU A 222 -15.91 5.20 -16.02
CA GLU A 222 -16.49 6.14 -17.00
C GLU A 222 -16.47 7.58 -16.49
N MET A 223 -16.31 8.54 -17.40
CA MET A 223 -16.38 9.97 -17.07
C MET A 223 -17.83 10.41 -16.74
N GLY A 224 -17.93 11.49 -15.96
CA GLY A 224 -19.18 12.19 -15.77
C GLY A 224 -19.67 12.78 -17.11
N LYS A 225 -20.98 12.74 -17.35
CA LYS A 225 -21.57 13.19 -18.62
C LYS A 225 -22.83 14.02 -18.35
N MET A 226 -22.99 15.07 -19.09
CA MET A 226 -24.21 15.88 -19.13
C MET A 226 -24.40 16.35 -20.56
N THR A 227 -25.35 15.77 -21.27
CA THR A 227 -25.63 16.09 -22.69
C THR A 227 -27.10 15.94 -23.00
N LEU A 228 -27.60 16.83 -23.84
CA LEU A 228 -28.98 16.75 -24.38
C LEU A 228 -29.04 15.85 -25.61
N ASN A 229 -27.90 15.65 -26.30
CA ASN A 229 -27.81 14.83 -27.52
C ASN A 229 -26.77 13.73 -27.30
N PRO A 230 -27.15 12.55 -26.78
CA PRO A 230 -26.21 11.44 -26.62
C PRO A 230 -25.71 10.93 -27.97
N VAL A 231 -24.41 10.78 -28.11
CA VAL A 231 -23.80 10.21 -29.31
C VAL A 231 -23.67 8.70 -29.10
N TYR A 232 -24.29 7.93 -29.96
CA TYR A 232 -24.18 6.48 -29.99
C TYR A 232 -23.12 6.08 -31.01
N GLN A 233 -22.09 5.37 -30.57
CA GLN A 233 -21.09 4.81 -31.45
C GLN A 233 -21.30 3.31 -31.56
N ALA A 234 -21.40 2.80 -32.78
CA ALA A 234 -21.55 1.38 -33.05
C ALA A 234 -20.35 0.60 -32.47
N SER A 235 -20.63 -0.54 -31.87
CA SER A 235 -19.64 -1.49 -31.42
C SER A 235 -19.47 -2.61 -32.47
N PRO A 236 -18.27 -3.22 -32.61
CA PRO A 236 -18.09 -4.41 -33.42
C PRO A 236 -18.88 -5.61 -32.88
N TYR A 237 -19.26 -5.60 -31.58
CA TYR A 237 -19.93 -6.72 -30.92
C TYR A 237 -21.45 -6.64 -30.88
N GLY A 238 -22.05 -5.54 -31.31
CA GLY A 238 -23.51 -5.39 -31.37
C GLY A 238 -23.96 -3.94 -31.41
N THR A 239 -25.26 -3.76 -31.60
CA THR A 239 -25.90 -2.43 -31.54
C THR A 239 -26.34 -2.13 -30.13
N ASP A 240 -25.75 -1.09 -29.53
CA ASP A 240 -26.21 -0.53 -28.25
C ASP A 240 -27.63 0.05 -28.45
N LYS A 241 -28.63 -0.73 -28.12
CA LYS A 241 -29.97 -0.19 -28.02
C LYS A 241 -30.13 0.52 -26.70
N PRO A 242 -30.37 1.83 -26.68
CA PRO A 242 -30.57 2.55 -25.42
C PRO A 242 -31.75 1.94 -24.67
N PHE A 243 -31.60 1.76 -23.37
CA PHE A 243 -32.67 1.29 -22.49
C PHE A 243 -33.82 2.29 -22.55
N SER A 244 -34.97 1.85 -23.17
CA SER A 244 -36.08 2.75 -23.47
C SER A 244 -36.96 2.97 -22.24
N PHE A 245 -37.63 4.11 -22.20
CA PHE A 245 -38.61 4.42 -21.14
C PHE A 245 -39.74 3.35 -21.07
N SER A 246 -40.15 2.79 -22.21
CA SER A 246 -41.17 1.72 -22.26
C SER A 246 -40.66 0.41 -21.63
N GLN A 247 -39.37 0.07 -21.83
CA GLN A 247 -38.73 -1.07 -21.17
C GLN A 247 -38.59 -0.83 -19.65
N TRP A 248 -38.18 0.40 -19.25
CA TRP A 248 -38.09 0.77 -17.85
C TRP A 248 -39.46 0.65 -17.13
N LEU A 249 -40.56 1.03 -17.75
CA LEU A 249 -41.90 0.88 -17.20
C LEU A 249 -42.29 -0.60 -17.11
N LYS A 250 -42.09 -1.39 -18.18
CA LYS A 250 -42.38 -2.84 -18.20
C LYS A 250 -41.60 -3.64 -17.14
N GLU A 251 -40.36 -3.23 -16.86
CA GLU A 251 -39.52 -3.90 -15.91
C GLU A 251 -39.61 -3.33 -14.49
N TRP A 252 -40.63 -2.55 -14.18
CA TRP A 252 -40.81 -1.90 -12.86
C TRP A 252 -39.60 -1.09 -12.42
N GLY A 253 -38.98 -0.37 -13.36
CA GLY A 253 -37.76 0.37 -13.19
C GLY A 253 -37.82 1.44 -12.09
N PHE A 254 -39.00 1.97 -11.75
CA PHE A 254 -39.24 2.94 -10.69
C PHE A 254 -38.96 2.38 -9.29
N LEU A 255 -38.98 1.05 -9.11
CA LEU A 255 -38.60 0.37 -7.87
C LEU A 255 -37.11 0.02 -7.83
N SER A 256 -36.34 0.29 -8.89
CA SER A 256 -34.95 -0.07 -9.02
C SER A 256 -34.06 1.13 -9.35
N LEU A 257 -33.19 1.52 -8.40
CA LEU A 257 -32.19 2.58 -8.59
C LEU A 257 -31.21 2.29 -9.73
N SER A 258 -30.88 1.01 -9.98
CA SER A 258 -29.99 0.59 -11.06
C SER A 258 -30.64 0.78 -12.42
N LYS A 259 -31.91 0.39 -12.59
CA LYS A 259 -32.65 0.56 -13.85
C LYS A 259 -32.94 2.03 -14.15
N THR A 260 -33.22 2.84 -13.12
CA THR A 260 -33.38 4.29 -13.28
C THR A 260 -32.05 4.96 -13.67
N LYS A 261 -30.94 4.56 -13.08
CA LYS A 261 -29.62 5.00 -13.52
C LYS A 261 -29.32 4.59 -14.95
N ARG A 262 -29.62 3.36 -15.35
CA ARG A 262 -29.45 2.86 -16.74
C ARG A 262 -30.24 3.68 -17.74
N LEU A 263 -31.46 4.08 -17.38
CA LEU A 263 -32.30 4.95 -18.22
C LEU A 263 -31.67 6.34 -18.39
N LEU A 264 -31.13 6.94 -17.32
CA LEU A 264 -30.59 8.31 -17.33
C LEU A 264 -29.14 8.38 -17.84
N ASP A 265 -28.37 7.29 -17.77
CA ASP A 265 -26.94 7.23 -18.08
C ASP A 265 -26.52 7.82 -19.43
N PRO A 266 -27.30 7.69 -20.53
CA PRO A 266 -26.95 8.31 -21.80
C PRO A 266 -26.91 9.84 -21.76
N TRP A 267 -27.79 10.47 -20.96
CA TRP A 267 -27.95 11.94 -20.87
C TRP A 267 -27.19 12.53 -19.67
N PHE A 268 -27.30 11.85 -18.53
CA PHE A 268 -26.79 12.38 -17.27
C PHE A 268 -26.08 11.31 -16.43
N ARG A 269 -24.77 11.51 -16.23
CA ARG A 269 -23.94 10.65 -15.38
C ARG A 269 -23.13 11.53 -14.44
N PHE A 270 -23.49 11.52 -13.16
CA PHE A 270 -22.74 12.26 -12.15
C PHE A 270 -21.60 11.38 -11.61
N LYS A 271 -20.36 11.73 -11.93
CA LYS A 271 -19.14 11.08 -11.39
C LYS A 271 -18.05 12.12 -11.14
N LEU A 272 -17.50 12.11 -9.94
CA LEU A 272 -16.41 12.97 -9.52
C LEU A 272 -15.02 12.38 -9.83
N SER A 273 -14.94 11.14 -10.31
CA SER A 273 -13.70 10.44 -10.62
C SER A 273 -13.07 10.91 -11.93
N GLY A 274 -11.74 10.91 -11.98
CA GLY A 274 -10.96 11.42 -13.13
C GLY A 274 -11.08 10.61 -14.43
N ALA A 275 -11.75 9.47 -14.46
CA ALA A 275 -12.08 8.63 -15.62
C ALA A 275 -10.94 8.44 -16.65
N LYS A 276 -9.69 8.37 -16.20
CA LYS A 276 -8.52 8.20 -17.06
C LYS A 276 -8.36 6.73 -17.41
N PHE A 277 -7.97 6.45 -18.64
CA PHE A 277 -7.65 5.08 -19.04
C PHE A 277 -6.17 4.78 -18.72
N GLU A 278 -5.93 3.79 -17.86
CA GLU A 278 -4.61 3.27 -17.50
C GLU A 278 -4.59 1.78 -17.81
N GLN A 279 -3.68 1.34 -18.67
CA GLN A 279 -3.64 -0.02 -19.19
C GLN A 279 -3.48 -1.06 -18.07
N THR A 280 -2.57 -0.82 -17.15
CA THR A 280 -2.30 -1.73 -16.01
C THR A 280 -3.53 -1.91 -15.11
N LYS A 281 -4.25 -0.82 -14.82
CA LYS A 281 -5.49 -0.88 -14.04
C LYS A 281 -6.61 -1.58 -14.79
N TYR A 282 -6.64 -1.47 -16.10
CA TYR A 282 -7.63 -2.17 -16.91
C TYR A 282 -7.38 -3.69 -16.88
N GLU A 283 -6.13 -4.12 -16.96
CA GLU A 283 -5.75 -5.53 -16.84
C GLU A 283 -6.13 -6.10 -15.46
N GLU A 284 -5.84 -5.38 -14.37
CA GLU A 284 -6.28 -5.76 -13.03
C GLU A 284 -7.82 -5.84 -12.91
N ASP A 285 -8.53 -4.90 -13.55
CA ASP A 285 -9.99 -4.87 -13.51
C ASP A 285 -10.61 -6.00 -14.34
N ARG A 286 -9.93 -6.47 -15.41
CA ARG A 286 -10.33 -7.68 -16.16
C ARG A 286 -10.25 -8.93 -15.27
N GLU A 287 -9.19 -9.09 -14.50
CA GLU A 287 -9.06 -10.20 -13.54
C GLU A 287 -10.18 -10.15 -12.50
N LYS A 288 -10.42 -8.97 -11.89
CA LYS A 288 -11.52 -8.79 -10.93
C LYS A 288 -12.89 -9.09 -11.53
N LEU A 289 -13.08 -8.81 -12.82
CA LEU A 289 -14.32 -9.12 -13.52
C LEU A 289 -14.52 -10.64 -13.62
N LEU A 290 -13.49 -11.39 -13.98
CA LEU A 290 -13.52 -12.85 -14.03
C LEU A 290 -13.74 -13.45 -12.63
N ASP A 291 -13.03 -12.94 -11.61
CA ASP A 291 -13.22 -13.34 -10.21
C ASP A 291 -14.65 -13.11 -9.73
N TYR A 292 -15.24 -11.98 -10.14
CA TYR A 292 -16.63 -11.69 -9.81
C TYR A 292 -17.59 -12.70 -10.42
N TYR A 293 -17.44 -13.05 -11.70
CA TYR A 293 -18.24 -14.08 -12.34
C TYR A 293 -18.03 -15.45 -11.68
N ASN A 294 -16.79 -15.81 -11.38
CA ASN A 294 -16.47 -17.03 -10.64
C ASN A 294 -17.18 -17.06 -9.28
N SER A 295 -17.28 -15.89 -8.59
CA SER A 295 -17.99 -15.79 -7.31
C SER A 295 -19.51 -15.98 -7.44
N LEU A 296 -20.06 -15.84 -8.62
CA LEU A 296 -21.49 -16.05 -8.93
C LEU A 296 -21.80 -17.46 -9.45
N GLY A 297 -20.76 -18.29 -9.62
CA GLY A 297 -20.88 -19.67 -10.09
C GLY A 297 -20.49 -19.90 -11.55
N TYR A 298 -20.07 -18.89 -12.27
CA TYR A 298 -19.67 -19.00 -13.68
C TYR A 298 -18.18 -19.37 -13.79
N ARG A 299 -17.88 -20.68 -13.69
CA ARG A 299 -16.49 -21.19 -13.70
C ARG A 299 -15.80 -20.95 -15.03
N ASP A 300 -16.50 -21.20 -16.14
CA ASP A 300 -15.92 -21.20 -17.48
C ASP A 300 -16.04 -19.85 -18.19
N VAL A 301 -16.32 -18.78 -17.42
CA VAL A 301 -16.41 -17.42 -17.96
C VAL A 301 -15.12 -16.98 -18.65
N GLN A 302 -15.28 -16.39 -19.83
CA GLN A 302 -14.16 -15.87 -20.60
C GLN A 302 -14.47 -14.47 -21.15
N ILE A 303 -13.47 -13.60 -21.16
CA ILE A 303 -13.51 -12.39 -21.98
C ILE A 303 -13.03 -12.79 -23.37
N VAL A 304 -13.99 -12.95 -24.30
CA VAL A 304 -13.70 -13.42 -25.65
C VAL A 304 -12.89 -12.39 -26.42
N GLU A 305 -13.32 -11.14 -26.34
CA GLU A 305 -12.65 -10.01 -26.99
C GLU A 305 -12.90 -8.73 -26.21
N ASP A 306 -11.95 -7.81 -26.27
CA ASP A 306 -12.10 -6.45 -25.78
C ASP A 306 -11.54 -5.46 -26.80
N THR A 307 -12.22 -4.32 -26.98
CA THR A 307 -11.83 -3.31 -27.95
C THR A 307 -11.93 -1.91 -27.37
N LEU A 308 -10.92 -1.10 -27.65
CA LEU A 308 -10.83 0.30 -27.27
C LEU A 308 -11.15 1.18 -28.48
N LEU A 309 -12.38 1.69 -28.54
CA LEU A 309 -12.84 2.51 -29.66
C LEU A 309 -12.61 4.00 -29.38
N THR A 310 -11.82 4.65 -30.21
CA THR A 310 -11.57 6.10 -30.07
C THR A 310 -12.73 6.89 -30.67
N ILE A 311 -13.23 7.87 -29.92
CA ILE A 311 -14.26 8.80 -30.37
C ILE A 311 -13.60 9.97 -31.10
N ASN A 312 -13.78 10.03 -32.43
CA ASN A 312 -13.09 11.00 -33.31
C ASN A 312 -13.30 12.49 -32.93
N LYS A 313 -14.41 12.84 -32.26
CA LYS A 313 -14.70 14.22 -31.88
C LYS A 313 -13.96 14.68 -30.60
N THR A 314 -13.68 13.78 -29.67
CA THR A 314 -13.17 14.14 -28.33
C THR A 314 -11.81 13.52 -28.03
N GLY A 315 -11.38 12.53 -28.80
CA GLY A 315 -10.19 11.72 -28.49
C GLY A 315 -10.36 10.78 -27.27
N ASN A 316 -11.56 10.76 -26.69
CA ASN A 316 -11.90 9.83 -25.61
C ASN A 316 -12.12 8.42 -26.17
N ILE A 317 -12.21 7.42 -25.29
CA ILE A 317 -12.41 6.03 -25.70
C ILE A 317 -13.68 5.44 -25.11
N ASN A 318 -14.29 4.53 -25.85
CA ASN A 318 -15.21 3.53 -25.33
C ASN A 318 -14.46 2.23 -25.13
N VAL A 319 -14.74 1.55 -24.03
CA VAL A 319 -14.20 0.22 -23.71
C VAL A 319 -15.33 -0.78 -23.91
N ASP A 320 -15.21 -1.62 -24.92
CA ASP A 320 -16.20 -2.64 -25.26
C ASP A 320 -15.63 -4.02 -24.89
N ILE A 321 -16.36 -4.74 -24.05
CA ILE A 321 -15.94 -6.04 -23.52
C ILE A 321 -16.99 -7.07 -23.89
N LYS A 322 -16.58 -8.10 -24.65
CA LYS A 322 -17.41 -9.25 -24.99
C LYS A 322 -17.09 -10.40 -24.05
N VAL A 323 -18.09 -10.83 -23.30
CA VAL A 323 -18.00 -11.90 -22.32
C VAL A 323 -18.78 -13.12 -22.82
N ASP A 324 -18.25 -14.29 -22.60
CA ASP A 324 -18.99 -15.55 -22.65
C ASP A 324 -19.11 -16.03 -21.19
N GLU A 325 -20.33 -16.00 -20.66
CA GLU A 325 -20.58 -16.34 -19.25
C GLU A 325 -20.45 -17.84 -18.97
N GLY A 326 -20.64 -18.68 -19.99
CA GLY A 326 -20.68 -20.12 -19.82
C GLY A 326 -21.85 -20.60 -18.96
N ARG A 327 -21.71 -21.76 -18.34
CA ARG A 327 -22.74 -22.34 -17.46
C ARG A 327 -22.49 -21.97 -16.00
N LYS A 328 -23.58 -21.99 -15.23
CA LYS A 328 -23.51 -21.81 -13.78
C LYS A 328 -23.28 -23.15 -13.10
N TYR A 329 -22.25 -23.25 -12.25
CA TYR A 329 -21.87 -24.45 -11.53
C TYR A 329 -22.20 -24.38 -10.04
N TYR A 330 -22.30 -25.57 -9.44
CA TYR A 330 -22.58 -25.79 -8.02
C TYR A 330 -21.54 -26.75 -7.43
N PHE A 331 -21.30 -26.62 -6.12
CA PHE A 331 -20.46 -27.57 -5.41
C PHE A 331 -21.15 -28.93 -5.28
N GLY A 332 -20.45 -29.97 -5.62
CA GLY A 332 -20.84 -31.37 -5.40
C GLY A 332 -20.36 -31.90 -4.07
N ASN A 333 -19.84 -33.13 -4.08
CA ASN A 333 -19.27 -33.73 -2.88
C ASN A 333 -17.88 -33.15 -2.63
N ILE A 334 -17.60 -32.82 -1.37
CA ILE A 334 -16.28 -32.37 -0.91
C ILE A 334 -15.73 -33.45 0.02
N THR A 335 -14.59 -34.02 -0.36
CA THR A 335 -13.89 -35.06 0.38
C THR A 335 -12.53 -34.59 0.84
N TRP A 336 -12.04 -35.11 1.93
CA TRP A 336 -10.76 -34.77 2.52
C TRP A 336 -9.78 -35.93 2.43
N LYS A 337 -8.51 -35.64 2.22
CA LYS A 337 -7.46 -36.64 2.17
C LYS A 337 -6.18 -36.11 2.80
N GLY A 338 -5.60 -36.87 3.73
CA GLY A 338 -4.37 -36.49 4.42
C GLY A 338 -4.56 -35.69 5.71
N ASN A 339 -5.78 -35.55 6.21
CA ASN A 339 -6.13 -34.86 7.44
C ASN A 339 -6.06 -35.78 8.66
N ALA A 340 -4.87 -36.05 9.18
CA ALA A 340 -4.69 -36.93 10.35
C ALA A 340 -5.06 -36.22 11.67
N LYS A 341 -4.85 -34.91 11.78
CA LYS A 341 -5.07 -34.14 13.01
C LYS A 341 -6.55 -33.83 13.29
N TYR A 342 -7.29 -33.38 12.26
CA TYR A 342 -8.67 -32.94 12.40
C TYR A 342 -9.62 -33.83 11.60
N THR A 343 -10.82 -34.04 12.13
CA THR A 343 -11.85 -34.83 11.46
C THR A 343 -12.50 -34.07 10.32
N ASP A 344 -13.03 -34.78 9.33
CA ASP A 344 -13.76 -34.22 8.19
C ASP A 344 -14.92 -33.33 8.67
N SER A 345 -15.61 -33.73 9.74
CA SER A 345 -16.69 -32.90 10.30
C SER A 345 -16.22 -31.55 10.79
N THR A 346 -15.05 -31.47 11.45
CA THR A 346 -14.47 -30.21 11.91
C THR A 346 -14.10 -29.34 10.74
N LEU A 347 -13.43 -29.91 9.73
CA LEU A 347 -13.01 -29.20 8.53
C LEU A 347 -14.20 -28.71 7.70
N ASN A 348 -15.24 -29.52 7.54
CA ASN A 348 -16.48 -29.11 6.85
C ASN A 348 -17.19 -27.95 7.55
N ASN A 349 -17.23 -27.95 8.90
CA ASN A 349 -17.82 -26.85 9.66
C ASN A 349 -17.09 -25.52 9.42
N ILE A 350 -15.76 -25.56 9.35
CA ILE A 350 -14.95 -24.35 9.09
C ILE A 350 -15.06 -23.95 7.62
N LEU A 351 -15.03 -24.90 6.71
CA LEU A 351 -15.19 -24.65 5.28
C LEU A 351 -16.52 -23.95 5.00
N GLY A 352 -17.60 -24.41 5.63
CA GLY A 352 -18.93 -23.81 5.54
C GLY A 352 -19.47 -23.80 4.11
N ILE A 353 -19.05 -24.75 3.28
CA ILE A 353 -19.53 -24.98 1.91
C ILE A 353 -20.20 -26.34 1.88
N SER A 354 -21.44 -26.39 1.40
CA SER A 354 -22.25 -27.60 1.33
C SER A 354 -22.52 -28.00 -0.12
N LYS A 355 -22.83 -29.27 -0.33
CA LYS A 355 -23.30 -29.76 -1.62
C LYS A 355 -24.54 -29.00 -2.06
N GLY A 356 -24.53 -28.50 -3.32
CA GLY A 356 -25.61 -27.70 -3.90
C GLY A 356 -25.43 -26.19 -3.72
N ASP A 357 -24.42 -25.73 -2.95
CA ASP A 357 -24.09 -24.31 -2.90
C ASP A 357 -23.53 -23.86 -4.26
N VAL A 358 -23.76 -22.60 -4.58
CA VAL A 358 -23.23 -21.99 -5.81
C VAL A 358 -21.71 -22.03 -5.77
N TYR A 359 -21.12 -22.53 -6.85
CA TYR A 359 -19.66 -22.54 -7.02
C TYR A 359 -19.05 -21.16 -6.79
N ASN A 360 -18.02 -21.09 -5.98
CA ASN A 360 -17.29 -19.87 -5.69
C ASN A 360 -15.85 -20.22 -5.29
N LEU A 361 -14.95 -20.15 -6.26
CA LEU A 361 -13.53 -20.49 -6.06
C LEU A 361 -12.84 -19.59 -5.05
N SER A 362 -13.15 -18.30 -5.09
CA SER A 362 -12.58 -17.32 -4.15
C SER A 362 -13.00 -17.61 -2.70
N ALA A 363 -14.28 -17.97 -2.50
CA ALA A 363 -14.77 -18.39 -1.18
C ALA A 363 -14.07 -19.68 -0.70
N LEU A 364 -13.91 -20.67 -1.58
CA LEU A 364 -13.20 -21.91 -1.28
C LEU A 364 -11.74 -21.63 -0.89
N ASN A 365 -11.00 -20.88 -1.70
CA ASN A 365 -9.60 -20.54 -1.43
C ASN A 365 -9.43 -19.76 -0.13
N ARG A 366 -10.30 -18.81 0.14
CA ARG A 366 -10.28 -18.05 1.40
C ARG A 366 -10.56 -18.95 2.61
N ARG A 367 -11.53 -19.87 2.53
CA ARG A 367 -11.84 -20.81 3.62
C ARG A 367 -10.72 -21.84 3.83
N LEU A 368 -10.00 -22.20 2.79
CA LEU A 368 -8.80 -23.02 2.89
C LEU A 368 -7.58 -22.24 3.44
N GLY A 369 -7.62 -20.91 3.42
CA GLY A 369 -6.54 -20.06 3.89
C GLY A 369 -5.45 -19.80 2.85
N LYS A 370 -5.75 -19.97 1.54
CA LYS A 370 -4.83 -19.60 0.44
C LYS A 370 -4.70 -18.07 0.29
N GLU A 371 -5.76 -17.35 0.61
CA GLU A 371 -5.75 -15.89 0.70
C GLU A 371 -5.57 -15.49 2.17
N ALA A 372 -4.62 -14.60 2.43
CA ALA A 372 -4.32 -14.16 3.79
C ALA A 372 -5.53 -13.45 4.41
N SER A 373 -6.22 -14.11 5.34
CA SER A 373 -7.25 -13.51 6.16
C SER A 373 -6.65 -12.97 7.45
N GLN A 374 -6.85 -11.68 7.71
CA GLN A 374 -6.44 -11.06 8.99
C GLN A 374 -7.35 -11.47 10.16
N GLU A 375 -8.55 -11.98 9.87
CA GLU A 375 -9.55 -12.31 10.89
C GLU A 375 -9.42 -13.75 11.41
N GLY A 376 -8.61 -14.59 10.76
CA GLY A 376 -8.54 -16.02 11.07
C GLY A 376 -9.82 -16.77 10.70
N GLY A 377 -10.02 -17.99 11.24
CA GLY A 377 -11.22 -18.79 11.00
C GLY A 377 -11.20 -19.54 9.67
N ASP A 378 -10.03 -19.64 9.04
CA ASP A 378 -9.76 -20.51 7.90
C ASP A 378 -9.04 -21.80 8.34
N ILE A 379 -9.06 -22.81 7.47
CA ILE A 379 -8.47 -24.12 7.76
C ILE A 379 -6.96 -24.04 7.96
N SER A 380 -6.28 -23.24 7.14
CA SER A 380 -4.82 -23.02 7.30
C SER A 380 -4.51 -22.39 8.65
N GLY A 381 -5.33 -21.42 9.09
CA GLY A 381 -5.19 -20.79 10.41
C GLY A 381 -5.35 -21.78 11.55
N LEU A 382 -6.36 -22.67 11.47
CA LEU A 382 -6.59 -23.72 12.46
C LEU A 382 -5.34 -24.61 12.65
N TYR A 383 -4.75 -25.07 11.56
CA TYR A 383 -3.55 -25.90 11.61
C TYR A 383 -2.31 -25.11 12.07
N MET A 384 -2.14 -23.89 11.58
CA MET A 384 -1.01 -23.03 11.95
C MET A 384 -1.04 -22.61 13.42
N ASP A 385 -2.24 -22.52 14.03
CA ASP A 385 -2.37 -22.22 15.46
C ASP A 385 -1.96 -23.40 16.35
N ASP A 386 -1.99 -24.61 15.80
CA ASP A 386 -1.45 -25.82 16.44
C ASP A 386 0.02 -26.13 16.03
N GLY A 387 0.71 -25.16 15.41
CA GLY A 387 2.13 -25.30 15.05
C GLY A 387 2.42 -25.87 13.66
N TYR A 388 1.42 -26.24 12.87
CA TYR A 388 1.63 -26.83 11.54
C TYR A 388 1.92 -25.75 10.50
N LEU A 389 3.08 -25.09 10.61
CA LEU A 389 3.50 -24.00 9.73
C LEU A 389 3.62 -24.43 8.25
N PHE A 390 3.98 -25.70 8.01
CA PHE A 390 4.18 -26.25 6.67
C PHE A 390 2.90 -26.80 6.05
N PHE A 391 1.75 -26.58 6.69
CA PHE A 391 0.44 -27.00 6.21
C PHE A 391 0.13 -26.47 4.81
N ARG A 392 -0.41 -27.36 3.97
CA ARG A 392 -0.94 -27.03 2.64
C ARG A 392 -2.25 -27.75 2.41
N ALA A 393 -3.20 -27.07 1.82
CA ALA A 393 -4.47 -27.64 1.38
C ALA A 393 -4.68 -27.30 -0.10
N GLU A 394 -4.83 -28.31 -0.93
CA GLU A 394 -5.01 -28.19 -2.37
C GLU A 394 -6.37 -28.76 -2.77
N PRO A 395 -7.33 -27.92 -3.19
CA PRO A 395 -8.58 -28.40 -3.76
C PRO A 395 -8.33 -28.90 -5.18
N VAL A 396 -8.69 -30.15 -5.42
CA VAL A 396 -8.59 -30.82 -6.73
C VAL A 396 -9.99 -31.17 -7.18
N GLU A 397 -10.34 -30.75 -8.38
CA GLU A 397 -11.58 -31.16 -9.04
C GLU A 397 -11.47 -32.63 -9.45
N THR A 398 -12.37 -33.48 -8.94
CA THR A 398 -12.35 -34.92 -9.22
C THR A 398 -13.35 -35.31 -10.27
N ALA A 399 -14.49 -34.66 -10.33
CA ALA A 399 -15.51 -34.91 -11.35
C ALA A 399 -16.33 -33.63 -11.62
N VAL A 400 -16.71 -33.45 -12.89
CA VAL A 400 -17.61 -32.39 -13.33
C VAL A 400 -18.75 -33.04 -14.11
N TYR A 401 -19.97 -32.92 -13.60
CA TYR A 401 -21.17 -33.52 -14.23
C TYR A 401 -22.42 -32.69 -13.92
N ASN A 402 -23.27 -32.53 -14.90
CA ASN A 402 -24.56 -31.83 -14.75
C ASN A 402 -24.47 -30.51 -13.98
N ASP A 403 -23.53 -29.64 -14.32
CA ASP A 403 -23.27 -28.35 -13.66
C ASP A 403 -22.82 -28.46 -12.19
N THR A 404 -22.37 -29.64 -11.78
CA THR A 404 -21.87 -29.92 -10.43
C THR A 404 -20.42 -30.33 -10.46
N ILE A 405 -19.63 -29.80 -9.50
CA ILE A 405 -18.20 -30.07 -9.40
C ILE A 405 -17.90 -30.72 -8.05
N ASP A 406 -17.37 -31.94 -8.09
CA ASP A 406 -16.87 -32.64 -6.90
C ASP A 406 -15.42 -32.28 -6.64
N TYR A 407 -15.08 -32.06 -5.37
CA TYR A 407 -13.74 -31.71 -4.91
C TYR A 407 -13.15 -32.74 -3.97
N GLU A 408 -11.87 -33.04 -4.16
CA GLU A 408 -11.02 -33.70 -3.17
C GLU A 408 -10.02 -32.67 -2.64
N ILE A 409 -10.10 -32.33 -1.36
CA ILE A 409 -9.15 -31.41 -0.74
C ILE A 409 -8.00 -32.23 -0.18
N ARG A 410 -6.83 -32.13 -0.82
CA ARG A 410 -5.62 -32.80 -0.43
C ARG A 410 -4.86 -31.98 0.59
N ILE A 411 -4.70 -32.52 1.77
CA ILE A 411 -4.00 -31.91 2.89
C ILE A 411 -2.62 -32.54 3.03
N THR A 412 -1.63 -31.68 3.19
CA THR A 412 -0.29 -32.03 3.66
C THR A 412 -0.07 -31.28 4.96
N GLU A 413 -0.12 -31.97 6.09
CA GLU A 413 0.01 -31.34 7.41
C GLU A 413 1.45 -30.86 7.69
N GLY A 414 2.43 -31.68 7.34
CA GLY A 414 3.83 -31.41 7.64
C GLY A 414 4.17 -31.56 9.13
N PRO A 415 5.42 -31.30 9.55
CA PRO A 415 5.81 -31.29 10.95
C PRO A 415 5.34 -30.03 11.67
N GLN A 416 5.14 -30.13 12.98
CA GLN A 416 4.94 -28.96 13.83
C GLN A 416 6.23 -28.14 13.93
N ALA A 417 6.12 -26.83 13.82
CA ALA A 417 7.22 -25.90 13.96
C ALA A 417 7.24 -25.24 15.36
N ARG A 418 8.43 -25.13 15.94
CA ARG A 418 8.68 -24.37 17.17
C ARG A 418 9.45 -23.09 16.87
N ILE A 419 9.11 -22.03 17.58
CA ILE A 419 9.82 -20.75 17.48
C ILE A 419 11.22 -20.92 18.07
N LYS A 420 12.26 -20.73 17.24
CA LYS A 420 13.67 -20.83 17.66
C LYS A 420 14.17 -19.48 18.13
N ASN A 421 14.11 -18.46 17.27
CA ASN A 421 14.58 -17.13 17.60
C ASN A 421 13.52 -16.08 17.27
N VAL A 422 13.48 -15.02 18.08
CA VAL A 422 12.71 -13.81 17.81
C VAL A 422 13.67 -12.62 17.82
N THR A 423 13.90 -12.04 16.65
CA THR A 423 14.78 -10.88 16.47
C THR A 423 13.99 -9.61 16.25
N ILE A 424 14.51 -8.49 16.74
CA ILE A 424 13.90 -7.18 16.63
C ILE A 424 14.96 -6.23 16.08
N ALA A 425 14.58 -5.43 15.08
CA ALA A 425 15.47 -4.44 14.48
C ALA A 425 14.69 -3.16 14.12
N GLY A 426 15.38 -2.01 14.18
CA GLY A 426 14.83 -0.69 13.86
C GLY A 426 14.20 0.04 15.05
N ASN A 427 14.46 -0.41 16.27
CA ASN A 427 14.04 0.22 17.52
C ASN A 427 15.18 1.04 18.13
N GLU A 428 15.48 2.20 17.57
CA GLU A 428 16.60 3.05 17.99
C GLU A 428 16.35 3.74 19.33
N LYS A 429 15.12 4.21 19.57
CA LYS A 429 14.69 4.93 20.78
C LYS A 429 14.01 4.01 21.79
N THR A 430 13.17 3.09 21.30
CA THR A 430 12.37 2.18 22.12
C THR A 430 13.24 0.99 22.57
N LYS A 431 13.30 0.75 23.86
CA LYS A 431 14.07 -0.37 24.40
C LYS A 431 13.45 -1.72 24.04
N ASP A 432 14.29 -2.70 23.76
CA ASP A 432 13.92 -4.05 23.32
C ASP A 432 12.88 -4.73 24.23
N HIS A 433 13.01 -4.57 25.56
CA HIS A 433 12.06 -5.15 26.52
C HIS A 433 10.63 -4.60 26.38
N VAL A 434 10.46 -3.37 25.87
CA VAL A 434 9.13 -2.77 25.64
C VAL A 434 8.42 -3.48 24.50
N ILE A 435 9.17 -3.87 23.48
CA ILE A 435 8.65 -4.61 22.32
C ILE A 435 8.39 -6.05 22.72
N ARG A 436 9.39 -6.73 23.31
CA ARG A 436 9.31 -8.15 23.68
C ARG A 436 8.12 -8.48 24.60
N ARG A 437 7.80 -7.59 25.53
CA ARG A 437 6.69 -7.82 26.47
C ARG A 437 5.31 -7.78 25.80
N GLU A 438 5.20 -7.18 24.61
CA GLU A 438 3.96 -7.14 23.81
C GLU A 438 3.84 -8.33 22.83
N LEU A 439 4.98 -9.03 22.58
CA LEU A 439 4.98 -10.18 21.68
C LEU A 439 4.37 -11.41 22.37
N ARG A 440 3.53 -12.12 21.63
CA ARG A 440 2.97 -13.43 22.01
C ARG A 440 3.82 -14.57 21.47
N THR A 441 4.67 -14.28 20.51
CA THR A 441 5.60 -15.24 19.90
C THR A 441 6.82 -15.40 20.78
N ILE A 442 6.86 -16.46 21.58
CA ILE A 442 7.92 -16.71 22.58
C ILE A 442 8.83 -17.85 22.08
N PRO A 443 10.17 -17.70 22.12
CA PRO A 443 11.08 -18.78 21.78
C PRO A 443 10.81 -20.07 22.58
N GLY A 444 10.80 -21.22 21.89
CA GLY A 444 10.49 -22.55 22.46
C GLY A 444 9.04 -22.97 22.41
N GLU A 445 8.09 -22.04 22.22
CA GLU A 445 6.66 -22.36 22.04
C GLU A 445 6.37 -22.81 20.60
N LEU A 446 5.22 -23.45 20.40
CA LEU A 446 4.73 -23.80 19.08
C LEU A 446 4.41 -22.54 18.30
N PHE A 447 4.60 -22.59 17.00
CA PHE A 447 4.18 -21.50 16.12
C PHE A 447 2.65 -21.37 16.15
N SER A 448 2.16 -20.14 16.25
CA SER A 448 0.74 -19.83 16.12
C SER A 448 0.57 -18.59 15.25
N ARG A 449 -0.25 -18.71 14.21
CA ARG A 449 -0.58 -17.61 13.30
C ARG A 449 -1.38 -16.52 14.02
N SER A 450 -2.31 -16.92 14.87
CA SER A 450 -3.12 -15.99 15.66
C SER A 450 -2.25 -15.19 16.64
N ASP A 451 -1.27 -15.82 17.28
CA ASP A 451 -0.34 -15.12 18.17
C ASP A 451 0.59 -14.17 17.40
N LEU A 452 1.00 -14.53 16.19
CA LEU A 452 1.77 -13.64 15.31
C LEU A 452 0.98 -12.39 14.93
N ILE A 453 -0.26 -12.56 14.45
CA ILE A 453 -1.17 -11.46 14.09
C ILE A 453 -1.49 -10.60 15.33
N ARG A 454 -1.68 -11.23 16.47
CA ARG A 454 -1.93 -10.54 17.73
C ARG A 454 -0.72 -9.73 18.17
N SER A 455 0.48 -10.28 18.05
CA SER A 455 1.73 -9.54 18.32
C SER A 455 1.89 -8.33 17.42
N GLN A 456 1.60 -8.47 16.13
CA GLN A 456 1.59 -7.36 15.18
C GLN A 456 0.61 -6.25 15.60
N ARG A 457 -0.59 -6.63 16.03
CA ARG A 457 -1.61 -5.68 16.51
C ARG A 457 -1.18 -4.98 17.81
N GLU A 458 -0.62 -5.72 18.77
CA GLU A 458 -0.15 -5.14 20.02
C GLU A 458 0.98 -4.13 19.77
N LEU A 459 1.90 -4.43 18.84
CA LEU A 459 2.94 -3.48 18.42
C LEU A 459 2.35 -2.25 17.72
N ALA A 460 1.35 -2.43 16.87
CA ALA A 460 0.64 -1.31 16.21
C ALA A 460 -0.09 -0.41 17.23
N ASN A 461 -0.67 -0.99 18.28
CA ASN A 461 -1.36 -0.28 19.34
C ASN A 461 -0.44 0.59 20.21
N LEU A 462 0.85 0.29 20.28
CA LEU A 462 1.84 1.14 20.94
C LEU A 462 1.94 2.52 20.29
N GLN A 463 1.64 2.62 18.99
CA GLN A 463 1.76 3.85 18.19
C GLN A 463 3.18 4.43 18.08
N PHE A 464 4.19 3.67 18.47
CA PHE A 464 5.61 4.06 18.39
C PHE A 464 6.19 3.79 17.00
N PHE A 465 5.55 2.91 16.24
CA PHE A 465 6.03 2.41 14.96
C PHE A 465 5.09 2.77 13.82
N ASN A 466 5.64 2.87 12.60
CA ASN A 466 4.85 2.99 11.39
C ASN A 466 4.09 1.69 11.14
N GLN A 467 2.77 1.74 11.12
CA GLN A 467 1.91 0.54 11.01
C GLN A 467 2.11 -0.20 9.69
N GLU A 468 2.47 0.49 8.62
CA GLU A 468 2.70 -0.11 7.29
C GLU A 468 3.97 -0.97 7.25
N THR A 469 4.94 -0.67 8.14
CA THR A 469 6.21 -1.38 8.19
C THR A 469 6.26 -2.50 9.23
N ILE A 470 5.26 -2.61 10.11
CA ILE A 470 5.16 -3.70 11.10
C ILE A 470 4.80 -4.99 10.37
N ASN A 471 5.78 -5.66 9.81
CA ASN A 471 5.58 -6.93 9.12
C ASN A 471 6.57 -7.97 9.66
N PRO A 472 6.10 -9.07 10.28
CA PRO A 472 6.98 -10.11 10.77
C PRO A 472 7.56 -10.90 9.59
N GLY A 473 8.87 -10.97 9.50
CA GLY A 473 9.57 -11.90 8.63
C GLY A 473 9.55 -13.30 9.26
N VAL A 474 8.77 -14.20 8.71
CA VAL A 474 8.73 -15.61 9.15
C VAL A 474 9.68 -16.41 8.28
N VAL A 475 10.71 -16.97 8.87
CA VAL A 475 11.74 -17.78 8.17
C VAL A 475 11.66 -19.22 8.68
N PRO A 476 10.94 -20.10 7.97
CA PRO A 476 10.80 -21.50 8.37
C PRO A 476 12.06 -22.29 8.03
N ASN A 477 12.44 -23.20 8.94
CA ASN A 477 13.43 -24.23 8.69
C ASN A 477 12.75 -25.61 8.76
N ALA A 478 12.48 -26.17 7.59
CA ALA A 478 11.77 -27.45 7.49
C ALA A 478 12.62 -28.63 7.97
N GLU A 479 13.95 -28.55 7.93
CA GLU A 479 14.85 -29.62 8.35
C GLU A 479 14.82 -29.80 9.87
N ASP A 480 14.84 -28.71 10.63
CA ASP A 480 14.86 -28.73 12.09
C ASP A 480 13.45 -28.67 12.71
N GLY A 481 12.41 -28.46 11.93
CA GLY A 481 11.05 -28.20 12.44
C GLY A 481 10.98 -26.91 13.28
N THR A 482 11.76 -25.90 12.92
CA THR A 482 11.85 -24.63 13.66
C THR A 482 11.51 -23.45 12.77
N VAL A 483 11.24 -22.31 13.40
CA VAL A 483 10.96 -21.05 12.70
C VAL A 483 11.61 -19.87 13.41
N ASP A 484 12.25 -18.99 12.65
CA ASP A 484 12.76 -17.73 13.14
C ASP A 484 11.76 -16.61 12.77
N ILE A 485 11.49 -15.72 13.72
CA ILE A 485 10.59 -14.58 13.54
C ILE A 485 11.40 -13.29 13.65
N ASN A 486 11.40 -12.50 12.58
CA ASN A 486 12.18 -11.28 12.47
C ASN A 486 11.24 -10.07 12.40
N TRP A 487 11.19 -9.26 13.46
CA TRP A 487 10.43 -8.02 13.50
C TRP A 487 11.29 -6.86 12.98
N LYS A 488 10.98 -6.36 11.79
CA LYS A 488 11.54 -5.11 11.27
C LYS A 488 10.57 -3.98 11.57
N LEU A 489 11.01 -3.02 12.35
CA LEU A 489 10.20 -1.91 12.83
C LEU A 489 10.81 -0.60 12.32
N GLU A 490 9.98 0.39 12.11
CA GLU A 490 10.38 1.75 11.78
C GLU A 490 9.74 2.68 12.79
N GLU A 491 10.56 3.34 13.60
CA GLU A 491 10.05 4.25 14.63
C GLU A 491 9.50 5.54 14.02
N LYS A 492 8.37 5.97 14.55
CA LYS A 492 7.77 7.27 14.24
C LYS A 492 7.60 8.11 15.50
N SER A 493 7.51 9.43 15.33
CA SER A 493 7.15 10.29 16.45
C SER A 493 5.74 9.92 16.95
N SER A 494 5.67 9.54 18.21
CA SER A 494 4.42 9.20 18.90
C SER A 494 3.92 10.33 19.83
N ASP A 495 4.72 11.37 19.97
CA ASP A 495 4.41 12.49 20.81
C ASP A 495 3.34 13.37 20.16
N GLN A 496 2.41 13.85 20.98
CA GLN A 496 1.26 14.61 20.52
C GLN A 496 1.28 16.00 21.14
N LEU A 497 1.18 17.01 20.27
CA LEU A 497 0.94 18.39 20.67
C LEU A 497 -0.52 18.73 20.34
N GLU A 498 -1.31 19.03 21.35
CA GLU A 498 -2.68 19.53 21.19
C GLU A 498 -2.66 21.05 21.31
N LEU A 499 -3.03 21.71 20.23
CA LEU A 499 -3.28 23.14 20.22
C LEU A 499 -4.67 23.36 19.65
N SER A 500 -5.60 23.83 20.47
CA SER A 500 -6.96 24.07 20.00
C SER A 500 -7.50 25.36 20.56
N ALA A 501 -8.35 26.02 19.76
CA ALA A 501 -9.15 27.15 20.17
C ALA A 501 -10.60 26.87 19.80
N GLY A 502 -11.51 27.09 20.73
CA GLY A 502 -12.93 26.90 20.52
C GLY A 502 -13.73 28.04 21.12
N TRP A 503 -14.90 28.33 20.54
CA TRP A 503 -15.84 29.27 21.09
C TRP A 503 -17.17 28.55 21.36
N GLY A 504 -17.64 28.65 22.59
CA GLY A 504 -18.88 28.04 23.05
C GLY A 504 -19.75 29.02 23.82
N GLY A 505 -21.09 28.91 23.65
CA GLY A 505 -22.06 29.76 24.28
C GLY A 505 -21.91 29.77 25.81
N GLY A 506 -21.84 30.95 26.41
CA GLY A 506 -21.74 31.14 27.86
C GLY A 506 -20.32 31.06 28.44
N ILE A 507 -19.36 30.40 27.78
CA ILE A 507 -17.97 30.29 28.28
C ILE A 507 -17.01 31.19 27.47
N GLY A 508 -17.36 31.56 26.23
CA GLY A 508 -16.55 32.39 25.34
C GLY A 508 -15.43 31.62 24.65
N LEU A 509 -14.37 32.34 24.25
CA LEU A 509 -13.20 31.77 23.58
C LEU A 509 -12.36 30.96 24.58
N THR A 510 -12.15 29.69 24.30
CA THR A 510 -11.36 28.77 25.12
C THR A 510 -10.13 28.28 24.31
N GLY A 511 -8.96 28.40 24.89
CA GLY A 511 -7.72 27.84 24.38
C GLY A 511 -7.31 26.58 25.13
N THR A 512 -6.80 25.58 24.42
CA THR A 512 -6.20 24.37 25.00
C THR A 512 -4.78 24.22 24.50
N LEU A 513 -3.86 23.95 25.41
CA LEU A 513 -2.50 23.51 25.12
C LEU A 513 -2.28 22.18 25.83
N GLY A 514 -1.97 21.15 25.08
CA GLY A 514 -1.69 19.82 25.61
C GLY A 514 -0.44 19.23 25.00
N VAL A 515 0.33 18.51 25.79
CA VAL A 515 1.45 17.69 25.34
C VAL A 515 1.32 16.30 25.92
N THR A 516 1.51 15.30 25.09
CA THR A 516 1.48 13.90 25.50
C THR A 516 2.68 13.18 24.90
N PHE A 517 3.51 12.61 25.75
CA PHE A 517 4.68 11.80 25.42
C PHE A 517 4.32 10.33 25.66
N ASN A 518 4.28 9.54 24.59
CA ASN A 518 3.78 8.17 24.67
C ASN A 518 4.88 7.13 24.94
N ASN A 519 6.14 7.45 24.71
CA ASN A 519 7.28 6.55 24.95
C ASN A 519 8.23 7.12 26.03
N PHE A 520 7.69 7.72 27.06
CA PHE A 520 8.46 8.35 28.13
C PHE A 520 9.23 7.33 28.97
N SER A 521 10.35 7.76 29.56
CA SER A 521 11.18 6.95 30.47
C SER A 521 11.55 7.73 31.73
N ILE A 522 10.90 7.44 32.84
CA ILE A 522 11.23 8.04 34.13
C ILE A 522 12.65 7.67 34.60
N LYS A 523 13.13 6.48 34.24
CA LYS A 523 14.48 6.01 34.58
C LYS A 523 15.59 6.77 33.87
N ASN A 524 15.30 7.38 32.75
CA ASN A 524 16.24 8.10 31.93
C ASN A 524 16.23 9.62 32.17
N ILE A 525 15.44 10.13 33.12
CA ILE A 525 15.36 11.57 33.42
C ILE A 525 16.73 12.19 33.69
N PHE A 526 17.64 11.46 34.33
CA PHE A 526 18.99 11.95 34.63
C PHE A 526 20.03 11.63 33.55
N LYS A 527 19.64 10.96 32.46
CA LYS A 527 20.52 10.58 31.34
C LYS A 527 20.31 11.50 30.14
N LYS A 528 21.12 12.54 30.04
CA LYS A 528 20.99 13.58 29.01
C LYS A 528 21.01 13.05 27.57
N ALA A 529 21.74 11.96 27.31
CA ALA A 529 21.80 11.30 25.99
C ALA A 529 20.46 10.66 25.53
N SER A 530 19.52 10.45 26.46
CA SER A 530 18.20 9.87 26.15
C SER A 530 17.10 10.93 25.93
N TRP A 531 17.48 12.21 25.89
CA TRP A 531 16.52 13.32 25.74
C TRP A 531 16.34 13.69 24.27
N ASP A 532 15.09 13.52 23.73
CA ASP A 532 14.73 13.88 22.35
C ASP A 532 13.20 14.06 22.19
N PRO A 533 12.63 15.20 22.53
CA PRO A 533 13.07 16.26 23.45
C PRO A 533 12.99 15.90 24.94
N LEU A 534 12.33 14.81 25.31
CA LEU A 534 12.25 14.26 26.66
C LEU A 534 12.86 12.85 26.72
N PRO A 535 13.21 12.36 27.93
CA PRO A 535 13.74 11.01 28.06
C PRO A 535 12.74 9.96 27.61
N THR A 536 13.13 9.16 26.62
CA THR A 536 12.28 8.17 25.95
C THR A 536 12.79 6.73 26.12
N GLY A 537 11.97 5.76 25.74
CA GLY A 537 12.38 4.37 25.54
C GLY A 537 11.73 3.32 26.45
N ASP A 538 11.03 3.64 27.52
CA ASP A 538 10.39 2.66 28.43
C ASP A 538 8.89 2.45 28.18
N GLY A 539 8.32 3.12 27.19
CA GLY A 539 6.90 3.00 26.83
C GLY A 539 5.93 3.54 27.86
N GLN A 540 6.39 4.42 28.75
CA GLN A 540 5.54 5.11 29.71
C GLN A 540 4.81 6.26 29.03
N LYS A 541 3.67 6.69 29.57
CA LYS A 541 2.90 7.81 29.04
C LYS A 541 2.90 8.96 30.04
N LEU A 542 3.32 10.14 29.59
CA LEU A 542 3.27 11.38 30.33
C LEU A 542 2.39 12.37 29.57
N SER A 543 1.36 12.93 30.23
CA SER A 543 0.48 13.92 29.63
C SER A 543 0.33 15.13 30.52
N LEU A 544 0.44 16.29 29.91
CA LEU A 544 0.16 17.61 30.56
C LEU A 544 -0.77 18.38 29.64
N ARG A 545 -1.90 18.84 30.21
CA ARG A 545 -2.91 19.59 29.46
C ARG A 545 -3.36 20.81 30.26
N TYR A 546 -3.26 21.96 29.64
CA TYR A 546 -3.78 23.21 30.17
C TYR A 546 -4.88 23.75 29.27
N GLN A 547 -6.01 24.12 29.86
CA GLN A 547 -7.13 24.68 29.14
C GLN A 547 -7.64 25.94 29.89
N SER A 548 -7.91 27.01 29.17
CA SER A 548 -8.38 28.24 29.77
C SER A 548 -9.20 29.09 28.79
N ASN A 549 -10.20 29.79 29.33
CA ASN A 549 -10.84 30.91 28.63
C ASN A 549 -10.44 32.26 29.25
N GLY A 550 -9.39 32.27 30.04
CA GLY A 550 -8.86 33.46 30.72
C GLY A 550 -9.50 33.72 32.09
N VAL A 551 -10.79 33.94 32.16
CA VAL A 551 -11.46 34.46 33.40
C VAL A 551 -12.41 33.43 34.02
N ALA A 552 -13.32 32.85 33.24
CA ALA A 552 -14.38 31.99 33.78
C ALA A 552 -13.96 30.53 33.98
N PHE A 553 -12.94 30.06 33.23
CA PHE A 553 -12.51 28.67 33.29
C PHE A 553 -11.01 28.54 33.10
N ARG A 554 -10.37 27.73 33.93
CA ARG A 554 -9.03 27.23 33.75
C ARG A 554 -8.91 25.83 34.34
N SER A 555 -8.18 24.97 33.64
CA SER A 555 -7.94 23.57 34.04
C SER A 555 -6.52 23.16 33.70
N LEU A 556 -5.86 22.54 34.65
CA LEU A 556 -4.57 21.90 34.51
C LEU A 556 -4.74 20.42 34.84
N ASN A 557 -4.34 19.54 33.89
CA ASN A 557 -4.37 18.11 34.09
C ASN A 557 -2.98 17.56 33.83
N PHE A 558 -2.50 16.75 34.74
CA PHE A 558 -1.26 15.98 34.65
C PHE A 558 -1.58 14.51 34.81
N SER A 559 -1.03 13.65 34.00
CA SER A 559 -1.11 12.20 34.19
C SER A 559 0.17 11.50 33.80
N PHE A 560 0.53 10.49 34.58
CA PHE A 560 1.62 9.58 34.30
C PHE A 560 1.09 8.16 34.34
N THR A 561 1.43 7.33 33.33
CA THR A 561 1.01 5.94 33.26
C THR A 561 2.22 5.04 32.97
N GLU A 562 2.42 4.04 33.81
CA GLU A 562 3.32 2.89 33.58
C GLU A 562 2.42 1.71 33.15
N PRO A 563 2.50 1.26 31.90
CA PRO A 563 1.60 0.19 31.40
C PRO A 563 1.98 -1.22 31.88
N TRP A 564 3.23 -1.42 32.35
CA TRP A 564 3.74 -2.71 32.80
C TRP A 564 4.43 -2.58 34.17
N LEU A 565 3.67 -2.25 35.19
CA LEU A 565 4.20 -2.12 36.56
C LEU A 565 4.87 -3.42 37.01
N GLY A 566 6.16 -3.34 37.31
CA GLY A 566 7.00 -4.49 37.68
C GLY A 566 7.54 -5.30 36.48
N GLY A 567 7.20 -4.96 35.23
CA GLY A 567 7.80 -5.50 34.01
C GLY A 567 7.44 -6.93 33.61
N LYS A 568 6.78 -7.69 34.48
CA LYS A 568 6.50 -9.14 34.28
C LYS A 568 5.06 -9.44 33.87
N LYS A 569 4.13 -8.59 34.21
CA LYS A 569 2.69 -8.76 33.94
C LYS A 569 2.13 -7.44 33.41
N ARG A 570 1.12 -7.52 32.56
CA ARG A 570 0.42 -6.36 31.99
C ARG A 570 -0.49 -5.72 33.06
N ASN A 571 0.15 -5.13 34.07
CA ASN A 571 -0.50 -4.38 35.12
C ASN A 571 -0.18 -2.90 34.90
N SER A 572 -1.17 -2.08 34.65
CA SER A 572 -0.97 -0.64 34.48
C SER A 572 -1.08 0.11 35.79
N PHE A 573 -0.22 1.09 36.00
CA PHE A 573 -0.32 2.03 37.09
C PHE A 573 -0.46 3.44 36.51
N THR A 574 -1.47 4.16 36.95
CA THR A 574 -1.70 5.54 36.54
C THR A 574 -1.85 6.43 37.73
N ILE A 575 -1.14 7.55 37.76
CA ILE A 575 -1.36 8.66 38.69
C ILE A 575 -1.79 9.88 37.91
N GLY A 576 -2.84 10.53 38.37
CA GLY A 576 -3.38 11.73 37.75
C GLY A 576 -3.58 12.82 38.79
N VAL A 577 -3.22 14.05 38.43
CA VAL A 577 -3.49 15.26 39.24
C VAL A 577 -4.23 16.24 38.35
N ASN A 578 -5.33 16.75 38.84
CA ASN A 578 -6.10 17.77 38.15
C ASN A 578 -6.42 18.96 39.07
N SER A 579 -6.36 20.14 38.49
CA SER A 579 -6.80 21.37 39.17
C SER A 579 -7.63 22.20 38.19
N SER A 580 -8.86 22.52 38.54
CA SER A 580 -9.71 23.37 37.71
C SER A 580 -10.38 24.46 38.55
N LYS A 581 -10.58 25.62 37.94
CA LYS A 581 -11.35 26.71 38.51
C LYS A 581 -12.43 27.08 37.50
N PHE A 582 -13.68 27.02 37.96
CA PHE A 582 -14.83 27.55 37.25
C PHE A 582 -15.30 28.78 38.04
N SER A 583 -15.51 29.90 37.39
CA SER A 583 -16.00 31.12 38.04
C SER A 583 -17.16 31.71 37.28
N ASN A 584 -18.13 32.23 38.02
CA ASN A 584 -19.20 33.00 37.43
C ASN A 584 -18.71 34.45 37.23
N ALA A 585 -17.99 34.64 36.13
CA ALA A 585 -17.33 35.88 35.77
C ALA A 585 -18.23 36.87 35.03
N PHE A 586 -19.51 36.57 34.82
CA PHE A 586 -20.41 37.42 34.06
C PHE A 586 -21.34 38.21 35.01
N ASN A 587 -21.49 39.50 34.74
CA ASN A 587 -22.51 40.31 35.39
C ASN A 587 -23.90 40.04 34.77
N GLN A 588 -24.94 40.67 35.30
CA GLN A 588 -26.32 40.52 34.80
C GLN A 588 -26.52 41.04 33.34
N PHE A 589 -25.56 41.77 32.80
CA PHE A 589 -25.54 42.28 31.44
C PHE A 589 -24.67 41.41 30.50
N GLY A 590 -24.16 40.25 30.95
CA GLY A 590 -23.30 39.36 30.18
C GLY A 590 -21.87 39.86 29.98
N GLN A 591 -21.44 40.91 30.65
CA GLN A 591 -20.08 41.46 30.57
C GLN A 591 -19.15 40.75 31.57
N ILE A 592 -17.88 40.63 31.23
CA ILE A 592 -16.87 40.01 32.09
C ILE A 592 -16.54 40.92 33.26
N ASP A 593 -16.80 40.45 34.48
CA ASP A 593 -16.42 41.06 35.72
C ASP A 593 -15.34 40.22 36.44
N ARG A 594 -14.11 40.69 36.44
CA ARG A 594 -12.96 40.01 37.06
C ARG A 594 -13.07 39.91 38.55
N ALA A 595 -13.59 40.94 39.23
CA ALA A 595 -13.79 40.93 40.67
C ALA A 595 -14.79 39.84 41.11
N ARG A 596 -15.84 39.67 40.33
CA ARG A 596 -16.83 38.62 40.53
C ARG A 596 -16.26 37.20 40.28
N SER A 597 -15.31 37.08 39.37
CA SER A 597 -14.57 35.81 39.14
C SER A 597 -13.74 35.35 40.32
N ASP A 598 -13.29 36.26 41.15
CA ASP A 598 -12.48 35.97 42.33
C ASP A 598 -13.31 35.72 43.61
N THR A 599 -14.56 36.14 43.61
CA THR A 599 -15.49 35.95 44.72
C THR A 599 -16.54 34.87 44.50
N ASN A 600 -16.78 34.46 43.22
CA ASN A 600 -17.81 33.47 42.85
C ASN A 600 -17.17 32.36 42.02
N TYR A 601 -16.62 31.37 42.69
CA TYR A 601 -15.93 30.27 42.00
C TYR A 601 -16.09 28.92 42.67
N LEU A 602 -15.92 27.89 41.84
CA LEU A 602 -15.66 26.51 42.21
C LEU A 602 -14.22 26.15 41.81
N LYS A 603 -13.36 25.85 42.76
CA LYS A 603 -12.04 25.28 42.53
C LYS A 603 -12.06 23.79 42.86
N THR A 604 -11.69 22.97 41.91
CA THR A 604 -11.57 21.52 42.09
C THR A 604 -10.10 21.13 42.01
N THR A 605 -9.62 20.42 43.02
CA THR A 605 -8.27 19.84 43.03
C THR A 605 -8.40 18.33 43.25
N GLY A 606 -7.88 17.52 42.38
CA GLY A 606 -8.04 16.06 42.42
C GLY A 606 -6.72 15.33 42.29
N LEU A 607 -6.64 14.21 42.98
CA LEU A 607 -5.61 13.18 42.84
C LEU A 607 -6.32 11.86 42.55
N SER A 608 -5.87 11.16 41.52
CA SER A 608 -6.34 9.82 41.18
C SER A 608 -5.18 8.83 41.08
N ILE A 609 -5.35 7.65 41.65
CA ILE A 609 -4.40 6.54 41.55
C ILE A 609 -5.17 5.36 41.04
N ALA A 610 -4.75 4.80 39.88
CA ALA A 610 -5.41 3.67 39.28
C ALA A 610 -4.42 2.50 39.04
N LEU A 611 -4.90 1.29 39.34
CA LEU A 611 -4.21 0.03 39.07
C LEU A 611 -5.09 -0.79 38.13
N GLY A 612 -4.61 -1.05 36.92
CA GLY A 612 -5.25 -1.93 35.94
C GLY A 612 -4.58 -3.29 35.88
N LYS A 613 -5.37 -4.35 35.78
CA LYS A 613 -4.90 -5.72 35.66
C LYS A 613 -5.63 -6.42 34.53
N GLN A 614 -4.89 -6.96 33.56
CA GLN A 614 -5.46 -7.86 32.55
C GLN A 614 -5.79 -9.20 33.18
N LEU A 615 -7.01 -9.69 32.97
CA LEU A 615 -7.46 -10.99 33.47
C LEU A 615 -7.13 -12.06 32.41
N LYS A 616 -7.00 -13.31 32.85
CA LYS A 616 -6.83 -14.46 31.96
C LYS A 616 -8.12 -15.26 31.78
N TRP A 617 -9.06 -15.09 32.69
CA TRP A 617 -10.35 -15.76 32.71
C TRP A 617 -11.46 -14.70 32.85
N PRO A 618 -12.58 -14.82 32.12
CA PRO A 618 -12.97 -15.85 31.13
C PRO A 618 -12.19 -15.83 29.84
N ASP A 619 -11.69 -14.69 29.42
CA ASP A 619 -10.78 -14.49 28.30
C ASP A 619 -9.79 -13.34 28.62
N ASP A 620 -8.76 -13.15 27.82
CA ASP A 620 -7.73 -12.16 28.04
C ASP A 620 -8.04 -10.76 27.46
N TYR A 621 -9.29 -10.55 27.01
CA TYR A 621 -9.82 -9.23 26.67
C TYR A 621 -10.36 -8.49 27.91
N PHE A 622 -10.50 -9.15 29.06
CA PHE A 622 -10.95 -8.55 30.29
C PHE A 622 -9.86 -7.78 31.01
N ASN A 623 -10.18 -6.55 31.40
CA ASN A 623 -9.35 -5.70 32.23
C ASN A 623 -10.12 -5.27 33.48
N LEU A 624 -9.50 -5.44 34.63
CA LEU A 624 -10.03 -5.00 35.92
C LEU A 624 -9.23 -3.78 36.38
N VAL A 625 -9.89 -2.69 36.66
CA VAL A 625 -9.28 -1.41 37.06
C VAL A 625 -9.78 -0.97 38.42
N TYR A 626 -8.88 -0.79 39.35
CA TYR A 626 -9.12 -0.21 40.67
C TYR A 626 -8.65 1.25 40.66
N THR A 627 -9.49 2.17 41.06
CA THR A 627 -9.12 3.59 41.12
C THR A 627 -9.48 4.15 42.47
N LEU A 628 -8.53 4.82 43.11
CA LEU A 628 -8.74 5.65 44.27
C LEU A 628 -8.71 7.11 43.85
N ASN A 629 -9.76 7.85 44.15
CA ASN A 629 -9.86 9.26 43.84
C ASN A 629 -10.00 10.05 45.12
N PHE A 630 -9.25 11.13 45.20
CA PHE A 630 -9.43 12.22 46.16
C PHE A 630 -9.74 13.47 45.35
N THR A 631 -10.85 14.13 45.63
CA THR A 631 -11.23 15.39 45.01
C THR A 631 -11.70 16.37 46.04
N GLN A 632 -11.02 17.50 46.13
CA GLN A 632 -11.43 18.62 46.98
C GLN A 632 -12.14 19.67 46.13
N TYR A 633 -13.34 20.04 46.53
CA TYR A 633 -14.10 21.14 45.98
C TYR A 633 -14.03 22.32 46.96
N LYS A 634 -13.47 23.43 46.52
CA LYS A 634 -13.53 24.72 47.26
C LYS A 634 -14.51 25.62 46.56
N LEU A 635 -15.58 25.95 47.25
CA LEU A 635 -16.65 26.83 46.79
C LEU A 635 -16.54 28.19 47.46
N GLU A 636 -16.75 29.23 46.66
CA GLU A 636 -16.89 30.59 47.15
C GLU A 636 -18.10 31.21 46.43
N ASN A 637 -19.18 31.42 47.15
CA ASN A 637 -20.46 31.89 46.62
C ASN A 637 -20.91 31.20 45.35
N TYR A 638 -20.74 29.86 45.27
CA TYR A 638 -21.01 29.03 44.09
C TYR A 638 -21.90 27.83 44.46
N PRO A 639 -23.22 27.87 44.19
CA PRO A 639 -24.15 26.83 44.63
C PRO A 639 -24.13 25.64 43.65
N ILE A 640 -23.31 24.64 43.92
CA ILE A 640 -23.25 23.39 43.08
C ILE A 640 -23.95 22.21 43.76
N PHE A 641 -23.94 22.14 45.09
CA PHE A 641 -24.54 21.03 45.83
C PHE A 641 -25.94 21.42 46.36
N ASP A 642 -26.06 22.61 46.91
CA ASP A 642 -27.30 23.14 47.50
C ASP A 642 -27.21 24.67 47.64
N GLU A 643 -28.36 25.34 47.58
CA GLU A 643 -28.45 26.79 47.77
C GLU A 643 -27.90 27.25 49.14
N ASN A 644 -27.99 26.38 50.16
CA ASN A 644 -27.50 26.66 51.50
C ASN A 644 -26.00 26.38 51.70
N PHE A 645 -25.36 25.69 50.72
CA PHE A 645 -23.91 25.39 50.74
C PHE A 645 -23.19 26.08 49.60
N ARG A 646 -23.19 27.41 49.61
CA ARG A 646 -22.56 28.24 48.56
C ARG A 646 -21.07 28.45 48.75
N SER A 647 -20.57 28.38 49.98
CA SER A 647 -19.16 28.57 50.33
C SER A 647 -18.70 27.53 51.31
N GLY A 648 -17.49 27.03 51.10
CA GLY A 648 -16.89 25.99 51.92
C GLY A 648 -16.01 25.03 51.18
N ILE A 649 -15.57 24.00 51.89
CA ILE A 649 -14.73 22.92 51.32
C ILE A 649 -15.51 21.62 51.44
N SER A 650 -15.55 20.87 50.30
CA SER A 650 -16.11 19.53 50.24
C SER A 650 -14.99 18.58 49.80
N ASN A 651 -14.73 17.51 50.54
CA ASN A 651 -13.70 16.50 50.25
C ASN A 651 -14.38 15.19 49.85
N ASN A 652 -14.15 14.79 48.61
CA ASN A 652 -14.68 13.54 48.08
C ASN A 652 -13.56 12.51 47.95
N ILE A 653 -13.58 11.51 48.80
CA ILE A 653 -12.73 10.33 48.72
C ILE A 653 -13.59 9.19 48.15
N SER A 654 -13.20 8.61 47.05
CA SER A 654 -13.97 7.49 46.44
C SER A 654 -13.08 6.40 45.91
N ALA A 655 -13.55 5.16 46.03
CA ALA A 655 -12.98 4.01 45.39
C ALA A 655 -13.88 3.61 44.21
N LYS A 656 -13.26 3.31 43.07
CA LYS A 656 -13.95 2.81 41.88
C LYS A 656 -13.35 1.49 41.45
N ILE A 657 -14.21 0.53 41.18
CA ILE A 657 -13.85 -0.74 40.57
C ILE A 657 -14.55 -0.81 39.21
N ALA A 658 -13.80 -1.05 38.16
CA ALA A 658 -14.33 -1.18 36.81
C ALA A 658 -13.82 -2.46 36.16
N ILE A 659 -14.71 -3.22 35.54
CA ILE A 659 -14.40 -4.32 34.67
C ILE A 659 -14.71 -3.90 33.24
N GLN A 660 -13.76 -4.09 32.36
CA GLN A 660 -13.86 -3.70 30.95
C GLN A 660 -13.49 -4.89 30.07
N ARG A 661 -14.22 -5.07 28.99
CA ARG A 661 -13.89 -6.05 27.95
C ARG A 661 -14.04 -5.38 26.59
N SER A 662 -13.06 -5.56 25.70
CA SER A 662 -13.19 -5.13 24.32
C SER A 662 -12.57 -6.18 23.41
N SER A 663 -13.40 -6.83 22.60
CA SER A 663 -13.01 -7.77 21.55
C SER A 663 -13.21 -7.18 20.15
N VAL A 664 -13.50 -5.88 20.06
CA VAL A 664 -13.67 -5.16 18.77
C VAL A 664 -12.33 -5.05 18.08
N PHE A 665 -12.26 -5.51 16.83
CA PHE A 665 -11.02 -5.49 16.04
C PHE A 665 -10.67 -4.08 15.53
N ASP A 666 -11.64 -3.40 14.93
CA ASP A 666 -11.49 -2.03 14.41
C ASP A 666 -12.43 -1.09 15.18
N PRO A 667 -11.87 -0.21 16.04
CA PRO A 667 -12.68 0.74 16.80
C PRO A 667 -13.36 1.82 15.93
N ILE A 668 -12.84 2.10 14.74
CA ILE A 668 -13.37 3.14 13.84
C ILE A 668 -14.56 2.59 13.03
N PHE A 669 -14.42 1.38 12.51
CA PHE A 669 -15.44 0.70 11.70
C PHE A 669 -15.71 -0.71 12.24
N PRO A 670 -16.32 -0.84 13.41
CA PRO A 670 -16.53 -2.14 14.04
C PRO A 670 -17.51 -3.00 13.24
N ARG A 671 -17.07 -4.19 12.84
CA ARG A 671 -17.88 -5.16 12.07
C ARG A 671 -18.37 -6.33 12.93
N SER A 672 -17.59 -6.67 13.94
CA SER A 672 -17.87 -7.78 14.86
C SER A 672 -17.22 -7.52 16.21
N GLY A 673 -17.64 -8.27 17.22
CA GLY A 673 -17.10 -8.20 18.57
C GLY A 673 -18.02 -7.48 19.55
N SER A 674 -17.54 -7.34 20.77
CA SER A 674 -18.28 -6.66 21.83
C SER A 674 -17.35 -5.79 22.66
N SER A 675 -17.88 -4.66 23.13
CA SER A 675 -17.22 -3.78 24.10
C SER A 675 -18.20 -3.53 25.23
N PHE A 676 -17.82 -3.85 26.45
CA PHE A 676 -18.61 -3.53 27.62
C PHE A 676 -17.75 -3.06 28.79
N MET A 677 -18.33 -2.21 29.60
CA MET A 677 -17.76 -1.72 30.84
C MET A 677 -18.83 -1.70 31.94
N ALA A 678 -18.53 -2.32 33.05
CA ALA A 678 -19.30 -2.21 34.27
C ALA A 678 -18.41 -1.58 35.33
N SER A 679 -18.89 -0.56 36.04
CA SER A 679 -18.14 0.04 37.14
C SER A 679 -19.03 0.44 38.31
N VAL A 680 -18.47 0.26 39.48
CA VAL A 680 -19.05 0.78 40.75
C VAL A 680 -18.06 1.75 41.38
N GLN A 681 -18.54 2.90 41.77
CA GLN A 681 -17.79 3.88 42.51
C GLN A 681 -18.55 4.16 43.80
N PHE A 682 -17.84 4.17 44.90
CA PHE A 682 -18.43 4.40 46.23
C PHE A 682 -17.50 5.25 47.09
N THR A 683 -18.10 6.01 47.97
CA THR A 683 -17.41 6.77 49.01
C THR A 683 -17.49 6.01 50.32
N PRO A 684 -16.58 6.26 51.30
CA PRO A 684 -16.72 5.72 52.64
C PRO A 684 -18.08 6.13 53.26
N PRO A 685 -18.71 5.25 54.05
CA PRO A 685 -19.98 5.58 54.71
C PRO A 685 -19.72 6.45 55.97
N TYR A 686 -19.44 7.70 55.73
CA TYR A 686 -19.10 8.68 56.81
C TYR A 686 -20.21 8.81 57.87
N SER A 687 -21.47 8.71 57.45
CA SER A 687 -22.63 8.79 58.34
C SER A 687 -22.67 7.64 59.35
N LEU A 688 -22.11 6.47 59.03
CA LEU A 688 -21.98 5.36 59.99
C LEU A 688 -20.87 5.53 61.01
N ILE A 689 -19.82 6.33 60.63
CA ILE A 689 -18.66 6.57 61.47
C ILE A 689 -18.93 7.75 62.41
N ASN A 690 -19.61 8.79 61.95
CA ASN A 690 -19.88 9.99 62.71
C ASN A 690 -21.28 10.55 62.40
N LYS A 691 -22.24 10.34 63.30
CA LYS A 691 -23.63 10.79 63.13
C LYS A 691 -23.80 12.31 63.05
N SER A 692 -22.82 13.11 63.49
CA SER A 692 -22.89 14.60 63.38
C SER A 692 -22.75 15.10 61.94
N ILE A 693 -22.31 14.25 61.02
CA ILE A 693 -22.15 14.57 59.57
C ILE A 693 -23.53 14.67 58.89
N THR A 694 -24.57 14.06 59.43
CA THR A 694 -25.93 14.11 58.89
C THR A 694 -26.64 15.44 59.10
N ASN A 695 -26.09 16.36 59.93
CA ASN A 695 -26.64 17.71 60.12
C ASN A 695 -26.54 18.54 58.83
N SER A 696 -27.53 19.34 58.51
CA SER A 696 -27.70 20.09 57.26
C SER A 696 -26.49 20.87 56.81
N ASN A 697 -25.70 21.43 57.72
CA ASN A 697 -24.52 22.23 57.42
C ASN A 697 -23.24 21.41 57.14
N ASN A 698 -23.20 20.14 57.52
CA ASN A 698 -22.02 19.28 57.36
C ASN A 698 -22.16 18.21 56.26
N LYS A 699 -23.40 17.98 55.81
CA LYS A 699 -23.76 16.94 54.80
C LYS A 699 -22.90 17.01 53.52
N TYR A 700 -22.56 18.22 53.07
CA TYR A 700 -21.83 18.40 51.81
C TYR A 700 -20.32 18.48 51.99
N LYS A 701 -19.79 18.48 53.23
CA LYS A 701 -18.33 18.50 53.48
C LYS A 701 -17.67 17.20 53.04
N ASN A 702 -18.37 16.06 53.21
CA ASN A 702 -17.91 14.74 52.79
C ASN A 702 -19.09 14.01 52.10
N PRO A 703 -19.26 14.17 50.79
CA PRO A 703 -20.38 13.56 50.05
C PRO A 703 -20.33 12.05 50.12
N GLU A 704 -21.47 11.45 50.39
CA GLU A 704 -21.64 10.02 50.53
C GLU A 704 -22.56 9.52 49.45
N TYR A 705 -22.04 8.61 48.58
CA TYR A 705 -22.78 8.06 47.46
C TYR A 705 -22.19 6.74 47.00
N HIS A 706 -23.00 5.98 46.25
CA HIS A 706 -22.56 4.92 45.35
C HIS A 706 -23.10 5.19 43.94
N LYS A 707 -22.29 4.92 42.93
CA LYS A 707 -22.61 5.17 41.54
C LYS A 707 -22.28 3.96 40.69
N TRP A 708 -23.27 3.49 40.01
CA TRP A 708 -23.15 2.35 39.06
C TRP A 708 -23.19 2.89 37.64
N ARG A 709 -22.33 2.35 36.77
CA ARG A 709 -22.31 2.68 35.36
C ARG A 709 -22.10 1.41 34.56
N PHE A 710 -22.97 1.21 33.57
CA PHE A 710 -22.93 0.11 32.63
C PHE A 710 -22.94 0.68 31.22
N ASN A 711 -21.94 0.29 30.41
CA ASN A 711 -21.89 0.58 28.97
C ASN A 711 -21.71 -0.77 28.27
N ALA A 712 -22.53 -1.03 27.26
CA ALA A 712 -22.43 -2.26 26.46
C ALA A 712 -22.68 -1.91 24.99
N GLU A 713 -21.79 -2.38 24.16
CA GLU A 713 -21.87 -2.28 22.72
C GLU A 713 -21.62 -3.65 22.13
N TRP A 714 -22.47 -4.07 21.22
CA TRP A 714 -22.35 -5.37 20.55
C TRP A 714 -22.50 -5.18 19.05
N TYR A 715 -21.52 -5.64 18.32
CA TYR A 715 -21.44 -5.51 16.88
C TYR A 715 -21.68 -6.87 16.24
N VAL A 716 -22.76 -7.01 15.50
CA VAL A 716 -23.14 -8.23 14.81
C VAL A 716 -23.45 -7.90 13.35
N PRO A 717 -22.92 -8.65 12.38
CA PRO A 717 -23.25 -8.42 10.98
C PRO A 717 -24.75 -8.71 10.74
N LEU A 718 -25.48 -7.72 10.22
CA LEU A 718 -26.87 -7.84 9.81
C LEU A 718 -26.95 -8.55 8.44
N GLY A 719 -26.95 -9.88 8.46
CA GLY A 719 -27.03 -10.71 7.27
C GLY A 719 -25.68 -11.07 6.63
N LYS A 720 -25.72 -11.96 5.65
CA LYS A 720 -24.52 -12.29 4.86
C LYS A 720 -24.11 -11.06 4.05
N PRO A 721 -22.83 -10.68 4.02
CA PRO A 721 -22.37 -9.56 3.21
C PRO A 721 -22.83 -9.76 1.75
N MET A 722 -23.45 -8.76 1.10
CA MET A 722 -23.86 -8.83 -0.30
C MET A 722 -22.72 -8.32 -1.21
N GLY A 723 -22.18 -9.15 -2.09
CA GLY A 723 -21.18 -8.80 -3.10
C GLY A 723 -19.84 -9.51 -2.94
N ALA A 724 -19.02 -9.54 -3.98
CA ALA A 724 -17.70 -10.15 -3.98
C ALA A 724 -16.67 -9.39 -3.11
N ASP A 725 -16.92 -8.11 -2.85
CA ASP A 725 -16.10 -7.24 -1.99
C ASP A 725 -16.59 -7.30 -0.54
N LYS A 726 -16.31 -8.39 0.10
CA LYS A 726 -16.75 -8.63 1.47
C LYS A 726 -15.57 -8.66 2.41
N ASN A 727 -14.98 -7.49 2.54
CA ASN A 727 -14.12 -7.16 3.66
C ASN A 727 -14.89 -6.33 4.66
#